data_5900c2d3d8627c808ffaf14b58db0af5
#
_entry.id   5900c2d3d8627c808ffaf14b58db0af5
#
_cell.length_a   1.000
_cell.length_b   1.000
_cell.length_c   1.000
_cell.angle_alpha   90.00
_cell.angle_beta   90.00
_cell.angle_gamma   90.00
#
_symmetry.space_group_name_H-M   'P 1'
#
loop_
_entity.id
_entity.type
_entity.pdbx_description
1 polymer ?
#
loop_
_entity_poly.entity_id
_entity_poly.type
_entity_poly.pdbx_seq_one_letter_code
_entity_poly.pdbx_strand_id
1 'polypeptide(L)'
;MTVPTASADAALRLVRGESAVPHDLLGAHPTTVEGVDGVAIRAFQPNAASIAVVLGEQRWPMERDAHGLFALFLSDRTAPVAYRLEVTFGDGRVVLRDDPYRFLPTLGEMDLHLFNEGRHLRLWEKLGAHVCEIDGVAGTSFAVWAPNATRVSVIGAFNGWDGRAHQMRLLGASGVFELFVPGVGADALYKFEIRSPTGSLRVKTDPYAFAMEQGPGHASIVQAVGTYDWKDGAWLAQRADADPLREPMLVYEVHLSSWMRGEHNRLLTYRELAPRLAEHVKRMGFTHIELLPVLEHPFGGSWGYQVGGYFAPTSRHGSPDDFRAFVDTMHEAGIGVLLDWVPAHFPKDDWALRRFDGTACYEHEDPRLGDHPEWGTHIFNYARYEVRNFLLANALYWIEEFHIDGLRVDAVASMLYLDYGREAGQWLRNRFGGRENLEAVSFLKQLNHAVHSLHPGVITVAEESTSWPRVTHPISEGGLGFTLKWNMGWMHDTLDYFKVDPFFRKGAHDKLTFAMMYEYSERFMNPLSHDEVVHLKQSLLEKMPGDIWQRFANLRALIGYSITRPGKSLFFMGTELGSHHEWNHDISLEWHLLGDARRQGLLAFMQAVGALYRQHSCFWRRDHEPSGFGWIDVSDKEQSVLAYGRYDGSTHAMVVLNLTPVPRAAYRLGAPSMGTYHVVLNSDATTFGGSGFAVAEAVEAEPVPYHGFSQSVTVSLPPMSILVMLPAEQPDARAVVDVLAELVVENAAALRSGAGKSRSKKDKPAKAPKPPKAEKAPKPPKAEKADKAEKAPKPPKAPKAEKAPKPEKAPKPPKAPKEAKAAKPAKPSKSAKAAKQPKVPTAAKAVEPMKQPVATPARKTTTRARKAAAKTSSSPAVRKRTPVSPVPGPSNKKPVTPKSPPPATET
;
A
#
# COMPACT_ATOMS: atom_id res chain seq x y z
N MET A 1 -29.62 54.08 13.39
CA MET A 1 -28.15 54.14 13.47
C MET A 1 -27.59 53.29 12.36
N THR A 2 -26.97 53.93 11.38
CA THR A 2 -26.34 53.19 10.25
C THR A 2 -25.10 52.44 10.80
N VAL A 3 -25.08 51.12 10.59
CA VAL A 3 -23.90 50.29 10.97
C VAL A 3 -22.68 50.88 10.28
N PRO A 4 -21.53 51.09 10.95
CA PRO A 4 -20.31 51.54 10.29
C PRO A 4 -20.01 50.55 9.19
N THR A 5 -20.02 51.06 7.95
CA THR A 5 -19.65 50.26 6.79
C THR A 5 -18.28 49.71 6.97
N ALA A 6 -18.11 48.40 6.82
CA ALA A 6 -16.80 47.81 6.53
C ALA A 6 -16.09 48.67 5.46
N SER A 7 -14.75 48.72 5.45
CA SER A 7 -14.08 49.43 4.39
C SER A 7 -14.61 48.90 3.05
N ALA A 8 -14.94 49.78 2.12
CA ALA A 8 -15.50 49.43 0.82
C ALA A 8 -14.64 48.34 0.13
N ASP A 9 -13.32 48.38 0.32
CA ASP A 9 -12.39 47.36 -0.21
C ASP A 9 -12.63 45.98 0.42
N ALA A 10 -12.75 45.88 1.77
CA ALA A 10 -13.02 44.60 2.45
C ALA A 10 -14.36 43.99 2.04
N ALA A 11 -15.41 44.83 1.92
CA ALA A 11 -16.73 44.41 1.47
C ALA A 11 -16.67 43.88 0.02
N LEU A 12 -16.02 44.63 -0.89
CA LEU A 12 -15.86 44.23 -2.29
C LEU A 12 -15.05 42.93 -2.43
N ARG A 13 -13.96 42.77 -1.68
CA ARG A 13 -13.14 41.54 -1.68
C ARG A 13 -13.96 40.34 -1.23
N LEU A 14 -14.73 40.49 -0.15
CA LEU A 14 -15.58 39.40 0.35
C LEU A 14 -16.63 39.00 -0.70
N VAL A 15 -17.38 39.95 -1.22
CA VAL A 15 -18.47 39.70 -2.21
C VAL A 15 -17.94 39.08 -3.51
N ARG A 16 -16.72 39.45 -3.93
CA ARG A 16 -16.02 38.87 -5.07
C ARG A 16 -15.39 37.49 -4.80
N GLY A 17 -15.47 37.01 -3.58
CA GLY A 17 -14.80 35.77 -3.15
C GLY A 17 -13.27 35.89 -3.24
N GLU A 18 -12.72 36.91 -2.60
CA GLU A 18 -11.29 37.25 -2.56
C GLU A 18 -10.77 37.39 -1.13
N SER A 19 -11.59 37.10 -0.10
CA SER A 19 -11.20 37.24 1.30
C SER A 19 -10.65 35.92 1.88
N ALA A 20 -9.47 35.97 2.50
CA ALA A 20 -8.92 34.88 3.32
C ALA A 20 -9.32 34.97 4.79
N VAL A 21 -9.95 36.07 5.19
CA VAL A 21 -10.32 36.37 6.59
C VAL A 21 -11.78 36.83 6.68
N PRO A 22 -12.75 36.03 6.21
CA PRO A 22 -14.16 36.44 6.19
C PRO A 22 -14.73 36.73 7.58
N HIS A 23 -14.20 36.08 8.63
CA HIS A 23 -14.63 36.28 10.01
C HIS A 23 -14.27 37.66 10.59
N ASP A 24 -13.30 38.38 10.03
CA ASP A 24 -13.01 39.77 10.44
C ASP A 24 -14.14 40.71 10.07
N LEU A 25 -14.99 40.32 9.14
CA LEU A 25 -16.10 41.12 8.64
C LEU A 25 -17.47 40.51 8.96
N LEU A 26 -17.65 39.23 8.69
CA LEU A 26 -18.90 38.48 8.89
C LEU A 26 -19.03 37.99 10.33
N GLY A 27 -20.25 37.74 10.77
CA GLY A 27 -20.55 37.33 12.14
C GLY A 27 -20.92 38.53 13.03
N ALA A 28 -20.84 38.35 14.33
CA ALA A 28 -21.20 39.33 15.37
C ALA A 28 -19.95 39.95 15.99
N HIS A 29 -19.78 41.28 15.87
CA HIS A 29 -18.61 42.00 16.33
C HIS A 29 -18.96 43.10 17.30
N PRO A 30 -18.33 43.22 18.49
CA PRO A 30 -18.41 44.36 19.35
C PRO A 30 -18.06 45.63 18.56
N THR A 31 -18.88 46.68 18.69
CA THR A 31 -18.66 47.93 17.93
C THR A 31 -19.32 49.10 18.64
N THR A 32 -18.76 50.28 18.50
CA THR A 32 -19.37 51.54 18.97
C THR A 32 -19.87 52.34 17.75
N VAL A 33 -21.17 52.64 17.74
CA VAL A 33 -21.82 53.45 16.69
C VAL A 33 -22.33 54.71 17.28
N GLU A 34 -21.90 55.87 16.79
CA GLU A 34 -22.36 57.22 17.27
C GLU A 34 -22.22 57.37 18.81
N GLY A 35 -21.19 56.73 19.39
CA GLY A 35 -20.94 56.75 20.85
C GLY A 35 -21.78 55.72 21.67
N VAL A 36 -22.52 54.84 21.03
CA VAL A 36 -23.30 53.79 21.68
C VAL A 36 -22.60 52.46 21.47
N ASP A 37 -22.24 51.75 22.51
CA ASP A 37 -21.64 50.40 22.44
C ASP A 37 -22.73 49.37 22.16
N GLY A 38 -22.37 48.39 21.34
CA GLY A 38 -23.27 47.33 20.92
C GLY A 38 -22.59 46.25 20.08
N VAL A 39 -23.39 45.47 19.35
CA VAL A 39 -22.93 44.41 18.44
C VAL A 39 -23.39 44.65 17.02
N ALA A 40 -22.46 44.75 16.10
CA ALA A 40 -22.74 44.73 14.68
C ALA A 40 -22.73 43.31 14.15
N ILE A 41 -23.89 42.82 13.63
CA ILE A 41 -24.00 41.54 12.94
C ILE A 41 -23.94 41.82 11.44
N ARG A 42 -23.00 41.18 10.72
CA ARG A 42 -22.86 41.28 9.28
C ARG A 42 -22.97 39.90 8.64
N ALA A 43 -23.74 39.83 7.56
CA ALA A 43 -23.97 38.60 6.81
C ALA A 43 -23.82 38.82 5.32
N PHE A 44 -23.33 37.83 4.60
CA PHE A 44 -23.32 37.76 3.15
C PHE A 44 -23.87 36.43 2.67
N GLN A 45 -24.86 36.51 1.81
CA GLN A 45 -25.41 35.34 1.13
C GLN A 45 -25.62 35.66 -0.34
N PRO A 46 -24.95 34.99 -1.26
CA PRO A 46 -25.21 35.14 -2.70
C PRO A 46 -26.68 34.94 -3.02
N ASN A 47 -27.25 35.78 -3.85
CA ASN A 47 -28.63 35.74 -4.34
C ASN A 47 -29.72 35.90 -3.24
N ALA A 48 -29.38 36.33 -2.03
CA ALA A 48 -30.38 36.73 -1.04
C ALA A 48 -31.07 38.03 -1.44
N ALA A 49 -32.41 38.05 -1.36
CA ALA A 49 -33.22 39.26 -1.54
C ALA A 49 -33.25 40.10 -0.25
N SER A 50 -33.41 39.40 0.93
CA SER A 50 -33.35 40.02 2.25
C SER A 50 -32.83 39.03 3.26
N ILE A 51 -32.26 39.53 4.38
CA ILE A 51 -31.84 38.73 5.52
C ILE A 51 -32.42 39.40 6.80
N ALA A 52 -32.87 38.58 7.76
CA ALA A 52 -33.23 39.04 9.10
C ALA A 52 -32.46 38.20 10.15
N VAL A 53 -32.03 38.88 11.21
CA VAL A 53 -31.48 38.22 12.42
C VAL A 53 -32.63 37.75 13.27
N VAL A 54 -32.60 36.49 13.74
CA VAL A 54 -33.58 35.88 14.61
C VAL A 54 -32.95 35.61 15.97
N LEU A 55 -33.47 36.26 17.00
CA LEU A 55 -33.07 36.13 18.41
C LEU A 55 -34.28 35.68 19.24
N GLY A 56 -34.32 34.40 19.60
CA GLY A 56 -35.52 33.78 20.20
C GLY A 56 -36.70 33.89 19.23
N GLU A 57 -37.79 34.61 19.65
CA GLU A 57 -38.98 34.85 18.84
C GLU A 57 -38.88 36.16 18.01
N GLN A 58 -37.94 37.03 18.34
CA GLN A 58 -37.81 38.33 17.68
C GLN A 58 -37.07 38.25 16.35
N ARG A 59 -37.54 39.04 15.39
CA ARG A 59 -36.93 39.16 14.05
C ARG A 59 -36.52 40.59 13.80
N TRP A 60 -35.28 40.77 13.38
CA TRP A 60 -34.65 42.05 13.13
C TRP A 60 -34.21 42.07 11.67
N PRO A 61 -34.86 42.83 10.75
CA PRO A 61 -34.42 42.96 9.38
C PRO A 61 -33.04 43.59 9.28
N MET A 62 -32.17 43.08 8.45
CA MET A 62 -30.86 43.65 8.15
C MET A 62 -30.92 44.61 7.02
N GLU A 63 -30.17 45.71 7.10
CA GLU A 63 -29.98 46.64 5.97
C GLU A 63 -28.95 46.08 5.00
N ARG A 64 -29.26 46.23 3.69
CA ARG A 64 -28.33 45.80 2.62
C ARG A 64 -27.55 47.00 2.12
N ASP A 65 -26.20 46.94 2.14
CA ASP A 65 -25.34 48.01 1.61
C ASP A 65 -25.24 47.99 0.07
N ALA A 66 -24.53 48.97 -0.48
CA ALA A 66 -24.31 49.12 -1.91
C ALA A 66 -23.48 47.98 -2.56
N HIS A 67 -22.74 47.19 -1.73
CA HIS A 67 -21.90 46.07 -2.15
C HIS A 67 -22.61 44.72 -2.04
N GLY A 68 -23.78 44.66 -1.35
CA GLY A 68 -24.57 43.45 -1.18
C GLY A 68 -24.35 42.75 0.13
N LEU A 69 -23.63 43.37 1.09
CA LEU A 69 -23.58 42.91 2.49
C LEU A 69 -24.85 43.34 3.24
N PHE A 70 -25.25 42.48 4.17
CA PHE A 70 -26.35 42.77 5.08
C PHE A 70 -25.78 43.06 6.47
N ALA A 71 -26.30 44.07 7.15
CA ALA A 71 -25.81 44.53 8.45
C ALA A 71 -26.96 44.89 9.38
N LEU A 72 -26.76 44.66 10.70
CA LEU A 72 -27.67 45.06 11.77
C LEU A 72 -26.84 45.49 12.98
N PHE A 73 -27.18 46.61 13.64
CA PHE A 73 -26.60 47.03 14.90
C PHE A 73 -27.61 46.82 16.03
N LEU A 74 -27.16 46.14 17.09
CA LEU A 74 -27.88 45.89 18.32
C LEU A 74 -27.24 46.65 19.48
N SER A 75 -27.81 47.76 19.89
CA SER A 75 -27.27 48.68 20.92
C SER A 75 -27.42 48.17 22.34
N ASP A 76 -28.25 47.14 22.57
CA ASP A 76 -28.58 46.58 23.90
C ASP A 76 -27.87 45.27 24.21
N ARG A 77 -26.90 44.90 23.36
CA ARG A 77 -26.21 43.60 23.41
C ARG A 77 -24.71 43.70 23.52
N THR A 78 -24.13 42.68 24.11
CA THR A 78 -22.67 42.46 24.10
C THR A 78 -22.35 41.11 23.39
N ALA A 79 -21.19 40.97 22.81
CA ALA A 79 -20.76 39.69 22.25
C ALA A 79 -20.36 38.72 23.40
N PRO A 80 -20.51 37.36 23.17
CA PRO A 80 -21.07 36.70 22.03
C PRO A 80 -22.62 36.70 22.00
N VAL A 81 -23.22 36.71 20.81
CA VAL A 81 -24.67 36.64 20.62
C VAL A 81 -24.99 35.34 19.85
N ALA A 82 -25.89 34.52 20.45
CA ALA A 82 -26.44 33.36 19.77
C ALA A 82 -27.64 33.80 18.93
N TYR A 83 -27.55 33.73 17.62
CA TYR A 83 -28.57 34.13 16.66
C TYR A 83 -28.64 33.18 15.47
N ARG A 84 -29.73 33.24 14.73
CA ARG A 84 -29.90 32.62 13.43
C ARG A 84 -30.21 33.66 12.36
N LEU A 85 -30.00 33.31 11.09
CA LEU A 85 -30.30 34.13 9.93
C LEU A 85 -31.51 33.55 9.22
N GLU A 86 -32.57 34.35 9.05
CA GLU A 86 -33.67 34.07 8.15
C GLU A 86 -33.35 34.71 6.79
N VAL A 87 -33.06 33.88 5.79
CA VAL A 87 -32.64 34.32 4.44
C VAL A 87 -33.80 34.12 3.49
N THR A 88 -34.25 35.20 2.85
CA THR A 88 -35.23 35.18 1.75
C THR A 88 -34.48 35.31 0.42
N PHE A 89 -34.67 34.36 -0.46
CA PHE A 89 -34.07 34.36 -1.82
C PHE A 89 -34.98 35.05 -2.83
N GLY A 90 -34.43 35.41 -4.00
CA GLY A 90 -35.14 36.07 -5.08
C GLY A 90 -36.31 35.26 -5.67
N ASP A 91 -36.33 33.95 -5.49
CA ASP A 91 -37.42 33.02 -5.84
C ASP A 91 -38.53 32.93 -4.77
N GLY A 92 -38.43 33.70 -3.69
CA GLY A 92 -39.38 33.72 -2.58
C GLY A 92 -39.16 32.63 -1.53
N ARG A 93 -38.19 31.74 -1.68
CA ARG A 93 -37.85 30.72 -0.70
C ARG A 93 -37.23 31.37 0.56
N VAL A 94 -37.71 30.97 1.73
CA VAL A 94 -37.21 31.41 3.04
C VAL A 94 -36.50 30.25 3.74
N VAL A 95 -35.28 30.49 4.24
CA VAL A 95 -34.50 29.49 4.96
C VAL A 95 -34.00 30.09 6.27
N LEU A 96 -34.31 29.43 7.39
CA LEU A 96 -33.75 29.75 8.68
C LEU A 96 -32.53 28.86 8.97
N ARG A 97 -31.37 29.45 9.28
CA ARG A 97 -30.12 28.72 9.53
C ARG A 97 -29.23 29.46 10.52
N ASP A 98 -28.33 28.71 11.16
CA ASP A 98 -27.25 29.29 11.93
C ASP A 98 -26.21 29.96 11.02
N ASP A 99 -25.59 31.03 11.50
CA ASP A 99 -24.53 31.72 10.78
C ASP A 99 -23.18 30.98 10.99
N PRO A 100 -22.51 30.47 9.94
CA PRO A 100 -21.24 29.78 10.07
C PRO A 100 -20.13 30.69 10.63
N TYR A 101 -20.26 31.99 10.49
CA TYR A 101 -19.23 32.98 10.89
C TYR A 101 -19.30 33.39 12.36
N ARG A 102 -20.23 32.84 13.17
CA ARG A 102 -20.30 33.09 14.60
C ARG A 102 -19.48 32.15 15.47
N PHE A 103 -18.97 31.06 14.89
CA PHE A 103 -18.28 30.00 15.63
C PHE A 103 -16.77 30.20 15.72
N LEU A 104 -16.17 29.81 16.83
CA LEU A 104 -14.72 29.81 17.03
C LEU A 104 -14.04 28.69 16.21
N PRO A 105 -12.72 28.78 15.97
CA PRO A 105 -11.98 27.71 15.30
C PRO A 105 -11.98 26.41 16.12
N THR A 106 -11.96 25.27 15.41
CA THR A 106 -11.84 23.93 16.01
C THR A 106 -10.38 23.51 16.18
N LEU A 107 -9.44 24.11 15.43
CA LEU A 107 -8.01 23.89 15.57
C LEU A 107 -7.42 24.92 16.54
N GLY A 108 -6.67 24.41 17.53
CA GLY A 108 -5.94 25.24 18.50
C GLY A 108 -4.54 25.62 18.01
N GLU A 109 -3.89 26.55 18.71
CA GLU A 109 -2.51 26.98 18.43
C GLU A 109 -1.51 25.81 18.49
N MET A 110 -1.74 24.85 19.41
CA MET A 110 -0.88 23.66 19.55
C MET A 110 -0.98 22.74 18.32
N ASP A 111 -2.20 22.54 17.78
CA ASP A 111 -2.40 21.73 16.56
C ASP A 111 -1.64 22.35 15.37
N LEU A 112 -1.76 23.68 15.20
CA LEU A 112 -1.08 24.41 14.13
C LEU A 112 0.45 24.39 14.30
N HIS A 113 0.94 24.53 15.53
CA HIS A 113 2.36 24.46 15.84
C HIS A 113 2.94 23.07 15.49
N LEU A 114 2.33 22.00 16.00
CA LEU A 114 2.76 20.62 15.72
C LEU A 114 2.68 20.29 14.23
N PHE A 115 1.66 20.77 13.52
CA PHE A 115 1.52 20.60 12.08
C PHE A 115 2.68 21.26 11.32
N ASN A 116 2.98 22.50 11.59
CA ASN A 116 4.05 23.25 10.92
C ASN A 116 5.45 22.67 11.21
N GLU A 117 5.63 21.98 12.36
CA GLU A 117 6.85 21.21 12.66
C GLU A 117 6.88 19.81 12.01
N GLY A 118 5.80 19.36 11.39
CA GLY A 118 5.68 18.02 10.83
C GLY A 118 5.59 16.91 11.87
N ARG A 119 4.96 17.19 13.02
CA ARG A 119 4.92 16.32 14.22
C ARG A 119 3.53 16.04 14.75
N HIS A 120 2.47 16.45 14.06
CA HIS A 120 1.09 16.16 14.45
C HIS A 120 0.71 14.75 14.00
N LEU A 121 0.91 13.74 14.84
CA LEU A 121 0.78 12.33 14.49
C LEU A 121 -0.65 11.91 14.10
N ARG A 122 -1.68 12.55 14.71
CA ARG A 122 -3.11 12.31 14.43
C ARG A 122 -3.74 13.50 13.70
N LEU A 123 -3.08 13.95 12.64
CA LEU A 123 -3.52 15.13 11.90
C LEU A 123 -4.90 14.93 11.24
N TRP A 124 -5.28 13.68 10.94
CA TRP A 124 -6.62 13.35 10.41
C TRP A 124 -7.77 13.64 11.40
N GLU A 125 -7.51 13.83 12.69
CA GLU A 125 -8.54 14.27 13.66
C GLU A 125 -8.83 15.78 13.57
N LYS A 126 -8.03 16.53 12.79
CA LYS A 126 -8.06 17.99 12.71
C LYS A 126 -8.30 18.53 11.30
N LEU A 127 -7.60 17.97 10.30
CA LEU A 127 -7.83 18.31 8.89
C LEU A 127 -8.82 17.33 8.26
N GLY A 128 -9.56 17.81 7.27
CA GLY A 128 -10.65 17.07 6.66
C GLY A 128 -12.01 17.63 7.03
N ALA A 129 -13.04 16.78 6.99
CA ALA A 129 -14.40 17.11 7.33
C ALA A 129 -14.88 16.30 8.56
N HIS A 130 -15.19 16.99 9.65
CA HIS A 130 -15.57 16.37 10.92
C HIS A 130 -16.97 16.76 11.33
N VAL A 131 -17.88 15.78 11.42
CA VAL A 131 -19.20 15.98 12.02
C VAL A 131 -19.04 16.25 13.50
N CYS A 132 -19.52 17.37 13.97
CA CYS A 132 -19.40 17.78 15.37
C CYS A 132 -20.56 18.68 15.78
N GLU A 133 -20.64 18.96 17.09
CA GLU A 133 -21.58 19.94 17.67
C GLU A 133 -20.78 21.04 18.33
N ILE A 134 -21.06 22.31 17.98
CA ILE A 134 -20.46 23.50 18.57
C ILE A 134 -21.57 24.41 19.10
N ASP A 135 -21.49 24.79 20.36
CA ASP A 135 -22.50 25.63 21.04
C ASP A 135 -23.93 25.10 20.91
N GLY A 136 -24.11 23.77 20.95
CA GLY A 136 -25.42 23.11 20.79
C GLY A 136 -25.95 23.08 19.36
N VAL A 137 -25.11 23.34 18.37
CA VAL A 137 -25.45 23.33 16.95
C VAL A 137 -24.67 22.23 16.22
N ALA A 138 -25.39 21.25 15.69
CA ALA A 138 -24.80 20.18 14.89
C ALA A 138 -24.40 20.70 13.50
N GLY A 139 -23.25 20.23 13.01
CA GLY A 139 -22.73 20.60 11.71
C GLY A 139 -21.46 19.84 11.36
N THR A 140 -20.69 20.37 10.41
CA THR A 140 -19.39 19.82 10.00
C THR A 140 -18.33 20.91 10.01
N SER A 141 -17.22 20.64 10.68
CA SER A 141 -16.01 21.44 10.58
C SER A 141 -15.18 20.96 9.39
N PHE A 142 -14.80 21.90 8.51
CA PHE A 142 -13.94 21.66 7.34
C PHE A 142 -12.61 22.36 7.54
N ALA A 143 -11.49 21.65 7.41
CA ALA A 143 -10.17 22.23 7.51
C ALA A 143 -9.23 21.66 6.44
N VAL A 144 -8.45 22.54 5.76
CA VAL A 144 -7.55 22.17 4.67
C VAL A 144 -6.31 23.05 4.62
N TRP A 145 -5.17 22.45 4.29
CA TRP A 145 -3.91 23.16 4.09
C TRP A 145 -3.74 23.62 2.65
N ALA A 146 -3.64 24.92 2.44
CA ALA A 146 -3.46 25.58 1.13
C ALA A 146 -2.63 26.88 1.31
N PRO A 147 -1.33 26.78 1.61
CA PRO A 147 -0.53 27.88 2.17
C PRO A 147 -0.37 29.09 1.25
N ASN A 148 -0.52 28.93 -0.06
CA ASN A 148 -0.37 30.03 -1.02
C ASN A 148 -1.72 30.47 -1.60
N ALA A 149 -2.84 29.89 -1.14
CA ALA A 149 -4.16 30.29 -1.60
C ALA A 149 -4.50 31.71 -1.11
N THR A 150 -5.12 32.51 -1.97
CA THR A 150 -5.66 33.83 -1.57
C THR A 150 -7.06 33.73 -0.97
N ARG A 151 -7.76 32.61 -1.20
CA ARG A 151 -9.03 32.22 -0.59
C ARG A 151 -9.24 30.72 -0.77
N VAL A 152 -9.85 30.10 0.24
CA VAL A 152 -10.45 28.76 0.15
C VAL A 152 -11.92 28.87 0.55
N SER A 153 -12.77 28.11 -0.13
CA SER A 153 -14.18 27.95 0.22
C SER A 153 -14.58 26.49 0.15
N VAL A 154 -15.42 26.04 1.08
CA VAL A 154 -16.05 24.73 0.99
C VAL A 154 -17.32 24.86 0.13
N ILE A 155 -17.48 23.96 -0.83
CA ILE A 155 -18.59 23.93 -1.79
C ILE A 155 -19.23 22.54 -1.81
N GLY A 156 -20.57 22.51 -1.94
CA GLY A 156 -21.34 21.29 -1.97
C GLY A 156 -22.80 21.58 -2.33
N ALA A 157 -23.64 20.53 -2.33
CA ALA A 157 -25.08 20.72 -2.58
C ALA A 157 -25.73 21.67 -1.57
N PHE A 158 -25.21 21.73 -0.33
CA PHE A 158 -25.72 22.58 0.76
C PHE A 158 -25.58 24.09 0.48
N ASN A 159 -24.78 24.50 -0.48
CA ASN A 159 -24.62 25.89 -0.91
C ASN A 159 -24.71 26.07 -2.43
N GLY A 160 -25.22 25.06 -3.16
CA GLY A 160 -25.35 25.10 -4.62
C GLY A 160 -24.01 25.14 -5.36
N TRP A 161 -22.95 24.65 -4.74
CA TRP A 161 -21.56 24.64 -5.28
C TRP A 161 -21.01 26.06 -5.53
N ASP A 162 -21.50 27.08 -4.82
CA ASP A 162 -21.09 28.48 -4.95
C ASP A 162 -20.03 28.81 -3.87
N GLY A 163 -18.78 28.97 -4.31
CA GLY A 163 -17.64 29.29 -3.45
C GLY A 163 -17.71 30.67 -2.76
N ARG A 164 -18.67 31.55 -3.12
CA ARG A 164 -18.88 32.82 -2.43
C ARG A 164 -19.61 32.65 -1.09
N ALA A 165 -20.37 31.56 -0.92
CA ALA A 165 -21.28 31.38 0.20
C ALA A 165 -20.57 30.96 1.51
N HIS A 166 -19.52 30.13 1.41
CA HIS A 166 -18.83 29.56 2.57
C HIS A 166 -17.32 29.73 2.42
N GLN A 167 -16.84 30.99 2.48
CA GLN A 167 -15.42 31.32 2.51
C GLN A 167 -14.82 30.95 3.86
N MET A 168 -13.69 30.26 3.83
CA MET A 168 -13.02 29.76 5.04
C MET A 168 -12.01 30.78 5.56
N ARG A 169 -11.78 30.84 6.87
CA ARG A 169 -10.76 31.68 7.49
C ARG A 169 -9.39 31.03 7.47
N LEU A 170 -8.37 31.80 7.14
CA LEU A 170 -6.97 31.41 7.33
C LEU A 170 -6.61 31.51 8.82
N LEU A 171 -6.06 30.46 9.38
CA LEU A 171 -5.64 30.39 10.78
C LEU A 171 -4.19 30.88 10.93
N GLY A 172 -4.03 32.17 11.20
CA GLY A 172 -2.73 32.83 11.37
C GLY A 172 -1.84 32.66 10.13
N ALA A 173 -0.59 32.25 10.32
CA ALA A 173 0.40 32.02 9.27
C ALA A 173 0.56 30.53 8.90
N SER A 174 -0.32 29.65 9.38
CA SER A 174 -0.18 28.18 9.22
C SER A 174 -0.42 27.69 7.79
N GLY A 175 -1.13 28.46 6.97
CA GLY A 175 -1.63 28.03 5.67
C GLY A 175 -2.86 27.11 5.76
N VAL A 176 -3.43 26.90 6.96
CA VAL A 176 -4.65 26.12 7.17
C VAL A 176 -5.86 27.04 7.09
N PHE A 177 -6.82 26.66 6.25
CA PHE A 177 -8.14 27.29 6.16
C PHE A 177 -9.18 26.43 6.86
N GLU A 178 -10.10 27.05 7.61
CA GLU A 178 -11.11 26.36 8.41
C GLU A 178 -12.45 27.07 8.39
N LEU A 179 -13.55 26.29 8.43
CA LEU A 179 -14.92 26.78 8.63
C LEU A 179 -15.81 25.67 9.20
N PHE A 180 -16.55 25.98 10.27
CA PHE A 180 -17.68 25.13 10.69
C PHE A 180 -18.93 25.53 9.91
N VAL A 181 -19.60 24.53 9.28
CA VAL A 181 -20.85 24.76 8.53
C VAL A 181 -22.01 24.07 9.22
N PRO A 182 -22.89 24.84 9.88
CA PRO A 182 -24.05 24.32 10.57
C PRO A 182 -25.00 23.56 9.64
N GLY A 183 -25.58 22.47 10.16
CA GLY A 183 -26.61 21.68 9.45
C GLY A 183 -26.09 20.80 8.31
N VAL A 184 -24.77 20.75 8.07
CA VAL A 184 -24.16 19.78 7.17
C VAL A 184 -23.78 18.55 7.98
N GLY A 185 -24.29 17.38 7.59
CA GLY A 185 -24.04 16.10 8.26
C GLY A 185 -23.33 15.09 7.36
N ALA A 186 -23.27 13.84 7.84
CA ALA A 186 -22.70 12.71 7.10
C ALA A 186 -23.37 12.57 5.72
N ASP A 187 -22.68 11.92 4.79
CA ASP A 187 -23.05 11.67 3.40
C ASP A 187 -23.13 12.94 2.51
N ALA A 188 -22.86 14.13 3.05
CA ALA A 188 -22.81 15.34 2.25
C ALA A 188 -21.59 15.33 1.31
N LEU A 189 -21.85 15.57 0.01
CA LEU A 189 -20.78 15.73 -0.99
C LEU A 189 -20.21 17.15 -0.90
N TYR A 190 -18.86 17.23 -0.89
CA TYR A 190 -18.17 18.52 -0.87
C TYR A 190 -16.85 18.51 -1.65
N LYS A 191 -16.37 19.72 -1.96
CA LYS A 191 -15.04 20.03 -2.51
C LYS A 191 -14.54 21.33 -1.92
N PHE A 192 -13.28 21.65 -2.19
CA PHE A 192 -12.73 22.98 -1.95
C PHE A 192 -12.60 23.75 -3.25
N GLU A 193 -13.14 24.98 -3.28
CA GLU A 193 -12.84 25.95 -4.33
C GLU A 193 -11.72 26.85 -3.83
N ILE A 194 -10.57 26.78 -4.50
CA ILE A 194 -9.34 27.46 -4.10
C ILE A 194 -9.00 28.56 -5.11
N ARG A 195 -8.80 29.78 -4.64
CA ARG A 195 -8.30 30.88 -5.45
C ARG A 195 -6.77 30.93 -5.32
N SER A 196 -6.09 30.69 -6.41
CA SER A 196 -4.62 30.70 -6.45
C SER A 196 -4.03 32.12 -6.31
N PRO A 197 -2.71 32.28 -6.07
CA PRO A 197 -2.04 33.59 -6.05
C PRO A 197 -2.19 34.36 -7.36
N THR A 198 -2.40 33.68 -8.49
CA THR A 198 -2.62 34.31 -9.80
C THR A 198 -4.08 34.68 -10.07
N GLY A 199 -4.98 34.40 -9.10
CA GLY A 199 -6.41 34.66 -9.20
C GLY A 199 -7.23 33.58 -9.91
N SER A 200 -6.62 32.52 -10.44
CA SER A 200 -7.33 31.39 -11.05
C SER A 200 -8.06 30.55 -10.00
N LEU A 201 -9.27 30.10 -10.32
CA LEU A 201 -10.06 29.20 -9.47
C LEU A 201 -9.70 27.74 -9.78
N ARG A 202 -9.58 26.93 -8.72
CA ARG A 202 -9.39 25.48 -8.78
C ARG A 202 -10.42 24.80 -7.89
N VAL A 203 -10.98 23.70 -8.37
CA VAL A 203 -11.89 22.85 -7.58
C VAL A 203 -11.17 21.57 -7.26
N LYS A 204 -10.98 21.30 -5.97
CA LYS A 204 -10.16 20.23 -5.42
C LYS A 204 -10.96 19.33 -4.49
N THR A 205 -10.67 18.02 -4.53
CA THR A 205 -11.07 17.12 -3.44
C THR A 205 -10.27 17.43 -2.18
N ASP A 206 -10.79 17.02 -1.05
CA ASP A 206 -10.09 17.12 0.21
C ASP A 206 -8.95 16.09 0.29
N PRO A 207 -7.71 16.49 0.54
CA PRO A 207 -6.59 15.58 0.76
C PRO A 207 -6.79 14.60 1.94
N TYR A 208 -7.61 14.98 2.91
CA TYR A 208 -7.97 14.19 4.10
C TYR A 208 -9.39 13.60 4.01
N ALA A 209 -9.96 13.47 2.83
CA ALA A 209 -11.27 12.83 2.67
C ALA A 209 -11.26 11.39 3.18
N PHE A 210 -12.17 11.05 4.12
CA PHE A 210 -12.32 9.69 4.67
C PHE A 210 -13.17 8.77 3.80
N ALA A 211 -13.95 9.36 2.89
CA ALA A 211 -14.70 8.67 1.86
C ALA A 211 -14.81 9.54 0.62
N MET A 212 -14.91 8.93 -0.55
CA MET A 212 -14.97 9.63 -1.83
C MET A 212 -16.03 9.02 -2.75
N GLU A 213 -16.62 9.88 -3.56
CA GLU A 213 -17.51 9.49 -4.65
C GLU A 213 -16.70 8.78 -5.74
N GLN A 214 -17.24 7.69 -6.30
CA GLN A 214 -16.70 7.11 -7.52
C GLN A 214 -16.73 8.11 -8.68
N GLY A 215 -15.73 8.04 -9.55
CA GLY A 215 -15.70 8.87 -10.75
C GLY A 215 -16.99 8.81 -11.58
N PRO A 216 -17.33 9.87 -12.34
CA PRO A 216 -16.45 10.99 -12.72
C PRO A 216 -16.49 12.20 -11.78
N GLY A 217 -17.36 12.22 -10.77
CA GLY A 217 -17.52 13.39 -9.88
C GLY A 217 -16.32 13.62 -8.98
N HIS A 218 -15.76 12.60 -8.38
CA HIS A 218 -14.62 12.64 -7.45
C HIS A 218 -14.82 13.65 -6.31
N ALA A 219 -16.03 13.78 -5.77
CA ALA A 219 -16.28 14.58 -4.58
C ALA A 219 -15.84 13.83 -3.32
N SER A 220 -15.41 14.58 -2.33
CA SER A 220 -15.24 14.07 -0.97
C SER A 220 -16.61 13.91 -0.32
N ILE A 221 -16.76 12.92 0.56
CA ILE A 221 -17.98 12.62 1.30
C ILE A 221 -17.70 12.87 2.78
N VAL A 222 -18.58 13.65 3.44
CA VAL A 222 -18.52 13.81 4.90
C VAL A 222 -18.83 12.48 5.55
N GLN A 223 -17.87 11.94 6.30
CA GLN A 223 -17.98 10.64 6.97
C GLN A 223 -18.05 10.83 8.48
N ALA A 224 -18.98 10.16 9.14
CA ALA A 224 -18.92 10.01 10.59
C ALA A 224 -17.79 9.03 10.94
N VAL A 225 -16.88 9.45 11.81
CA VAL A 225 -15.70 8.66 12.21
C VAL A 225 -15.96 8.00 13.57
N GLY A 226 -15.40 6.79 13.79
CA GLY A 226 -15.45 6.11 15.10
C GLY A 226 -16.77 5.41 15.43
N THR A 227 -17.57 5.05 14.41
CA THR A 227 -18.87 4.38 14.62
C THR A 227 -18.81 2.85 14.51
N TYR A 228 -17.71 2.27 14.02
CA TYR A 228 -17.55 0.83 13.88
C TYR A 228 -17.21 0.14 15.20
N ASP A 229 -17.94 -0.94 15.53
CA ASP A 229 -17.74 -1.76 16.73
C ASP A 229 -16.79 -2.93 16.40
N TRP A 230 -15.50 -2.77 16.72
CA TRP A 230 -14.44 -3.73 16.47
C TRP A 230 -14.51 -4.94 17.41
N LYS A 231 -14.22 -6.13 16.89
CA LYS A 231 -14.21 -7.39 17.64
C LYS A 231 -12.82 -8.00 17.79
N ASP A 232 -11.83 -7.40 17.16
CA ASP A 232 -10.46 -7.91 17.01
C ASP A 232 -9.52 -7.58 18.19
N GLY A 233 -10.02 -7.13 19.33
CA GLY A 233 -9.19 -6.74 20.47
C GLY A 233 -8.22 -7.82 20.95
N ALA A 234 -8.57 -9.12 20.82
CA ALA A 234 -7.67 -10.23 21.15
C ALA A 234 -6.51 -10.35 20.16
N TRP A 235 -6.78 -10.12 18.86
CA TRP A 235 -5.76 -10.09 17.81
C TRP A 235 -4.75 -8.98 18.05
N LEU A 236 -5.23 -7.76 18.31
CA LEU A 236 -4.36 -6.60 18.56
C LEU A 236 -3.45 -6.81 19.78
N ALA A 237 -3.98 -7.43 20.86
CA ALA A 237 -3.19 -7.76 22.03
C ALA A 237 -2.11 -8.81 21.72
N GLN A 238 -2.46 -9.88 20.99
CA GLN A 238 -1.50 -10.90 20.55
C GLN A 238 -0.43 -10.28 19.64
N ARG A 239 -0.81 -9.45 18.68
CA ARG A 239 0.12 -8.76 17.79
C ARG A 239 1.13 -7.91 18.56
N ALA A 240 0.67 -7.16 19.56
CA ALA A 240 1.54 -6.28 20.34
C ALA A 240 2.61 -7.04 21.14
N ASP A 241 2.33 -8.27 21.55
CA ASP A 241 3.25 -9.14 22.31
C ASP A 241 4.16 -10.00 21.42
N ALA A 242 3.85 -10.13 20.12
CA ALA A 242 4.56 -10.99 19.18
C ALA A 242 5.87 -10.35 18.66
N ASP A 243 6.88 -11.21 18.42
CA ASP A 243 8.04 -10.86 17.59
C ASP A 243 7.80 -11.33 16.15
N PRO A 244 7.40 -10.45 15.22
CA PRO A 244 7.01 -10.84 13.86
C PRO A 244 8.13 -11.52 13.06
N LEU A 245 9.38 -11.35 13.46
CA LEU A 245 10.52 -12.02 12.81
C LEU A 245 10.62 -13.49 13.21
N ARG A 246 10.08 -13.87 14.38
CA ARG A 246 10.13 -15.22 14.95
C ARG A 246 8.81 -15.97 14.88
N GLU A 247 7.80 -15.38 14.23
CA GLU A 247 6.50 -15.99 13.97
C GLU A 247 6.39 -16.46 12.51
N PRO A 248 5.52 -17.45 12.22
CA PRO A 248 5.28 -17.89 10.86
C PRO A 248 4.64 -16.77 10.05
N MET A 249 5.24 -16.46 8.90
CA MET A 249 4.71 -15.45 7.98
C MET A 249 4.77 -15.98 6.54
N LEU A 250 3.61 -16.35 6.03
CA LEU A 250 3.37 -16.74 4.64
C LEU A 250 2.28 -15.82 4.11
N VAL A 251 2.61 -14.97 3.13
CA VAL A 251 1.78 -13.85 2.69
C VAL A 251 1.10 -14.17 1.36
N TYR A 252 -0.21 -13.91 1.28
CA TYR A 252 -1.00 -13.99 0.06
C TYR A 252 -1.28 -12.58 -0.46
N GLU A 253 -0.57 -12.16 -1.50
CA GLU A 253 -0.75 -10.87 -2.15
C GLU A 253 -2.01 -10.89 -3.00
N VAL A 254 -2.93 -9.93 -2.82
CA VAL A 254 -4.25 -9.96 -3.42
C VAL A 254 -4.73 -8.61 -3.94
N HIS A 255 -5.24 -8.58 -5.18
CA HIS A 255 -5.98 -7.48 -5.77
C HIS A 255 -7.48 -7.76 -5.65
N LEU A 256 -8.17 -7.08 -4.75
CA LEU A 256 -9.57 -7.34 -4.39
C LEU A 256 -10.52 -7.30 -5.60
N SER A 257 -10.30 -6.35 -6.51
CA SER A 257 -11.17 -6.15 -7.69
C SER A 257 -11.11 -7.29 -8.70
N SER A 258 -10.11 -8.18 -8.67
CA SER A 258 -9.95 -9.28 -9.61
C SER A 258 -9.72 -10.65 -8.97
N TRP A 259 -9.63 -10.72 -7.63
CA TRP A 259 -9.55 -12.02 -6.96
C TRP A 259 -10.81 -12.86 -7.23
N MET A 260 -11.98 -12.27 -7.00
CA MET A 260 -13.27 -12.90 -7.32
C MET A 260 -14.27 -11.83 -7.73
N ARG A 261 -15.07 -12.11 -8.76
CA ARG A 261 -16.16 -11.23 -9.20
C ARG A 261 -17.49 -11.98 -9.15
N GLY A 262 -18.56 -11.24 -9.00
CA GLY A 262 -19.91 -11.75 -9.03
C GLY A 262 -20.44 -11.94 -10.47
N GLU A 263 -21.73 -12.25 -10.57
CA GLU A 263 -22.41 -12.40 -11.87
C GLU A 263 -22.26 -11.14 -12.72
N HIS A 264 -22.16 -11.34 -14.05
CA HIS A 264 -21.96 -10.28 -15.02
C HIS A 264 -20.69 -9.44 -14.78
N ASN A 265 -19.64 -10.05 -14.22
CA ASN A 265 -18.36 -9.41 -13.91
C ASN A 265 -18.45 -8.26 -12.90
N ARG A 266 -19.49 -8.25 -12.02
CA ARG A 266 -19.67 -7.27 -10.95
C ARG A 266 -18.54 -7.35 -9.92
N LEU A 267 -18.06 -6.22 -9.44
CA LEU A 267 -17.20 -6.17 -8.27
C LEU A 267 -17.98 -6.68 -7.03
N LEU A 268 -17.32 -7.46 -6.20
CA LEU A 268 -17.85 -7.84 -4.89
C LEU A 268 -17.56 -6.74 -3.88
N THR A 269 -18.45 -6.59 -2.89
CA THR A 269 -18.25 -5.69 -1.76
C THR A 269 -17.20 -6.24 -0.81
N TYR A 270 -16.64 -5.39 0.05
CA TYR A 270 -15.72 -5.80 1.13
C TYR A 270 -16.35 -6.93 1.98
N ARG A 271 -17.62 -6.78 2.35
CA ARG A 271 -18.36 -7.79 3.15
C ARG A 271 -18.60 -9.11 2.40
N GLU A 272 -18.73 -9.08 1.07
CA GLU A 272 -18.87 -10.30 0.26
C GLU A 272 -17.53 -11.01 0.07
N LEU A 273 -16.43 -10.25 -0.02
CA LEU A 273 -15.07 -10.77 -0.21
C LEU A 273 -14.53 -11.40 1.08
N ALA A 274 -14.69 -10.74 2.23
CA ALA A 274 -14.05 -11.08 3.49
C ALA A 274 -14.19 -12.57 3.87
N PRO A 275 -15.38 -13.16 4.02
CA PRO A 275 -15.51 -14.54 4.46
C PRO A 275 -14.94 -15.55 3.44
N ARG A 276 -15.04 -15.25 2.15
CA ARG A 276 -14.55 -16.11 1.07
C ARG A 276 -13.03 -16.12 1.01
N LEU A 277 -12.43 -14.94 1.14
CA LEU A 277 -10.97 -14.77 1.12
C LEU A 277 -10.36 -15.37 2.38
N ALA A 278 -10.95 -15.12 3.55
CA ALA A 278 -10.49 -15.69 4.82
C ALA A 278 -10.49 -17.23 4.81
N GLU A 279 -11.58 -17.86 4.32
CA GLU A 279 -11.66 -19.31 4.16
C GLU A 279 -10.57 -19.83 3.21
N HIS A 280 -10.38 -19.19 2.07
CA HIS A 280 -9.38 -19.60 1.07
C HIS A 280 -7.96 -19.49 1.62
N VAL A 281 -7.59 -18.35 2.17
CA VAL A 281 -6.26 -18.03 2.71
C VAL A 281 -5.90 -19.00 3.86
N LYS A 282 -6.84 -19.20 4.79
CA LYS A 282 -6.66 -20.13 5.92
C LYS A 282 -6.46 -21.58 5.44
N ARG A 283 -7.28 -22.02 4.47
CA ARG A 283 -7.19 -23.36 3.89
C ARG A 283 -5.85 -23.58 3.17
N MET A 284 -5.29 -22.57 2.51
CA MET A 284 -3.98 -22.65 1.84
C MET A 284 -2.80 -22.61 2.83
N GLY A 285 -3.03 -22.31 4.10
CA GLY A 285 -1.99 -22.23 5.12
C GLY A 285 -1.31 -20.85 5.20
N PHE A 286 -1.79 -19.85 4.49
CA PHE A 286 -1.29 -18.48 4.61
C PHE A 286 -1.64 -17.89 5.99
N THR A 287 -0.78 -17.00 6.46
CA THR A 287 -0.93 -16.33 7.76
C THR A 287 -1.33 -14.88 7.63
N HIS A 288 -1.01 -14.27 6.50
CA HIS A 288 -1.29 -12.87 6.20
C HIS A 288 -1.82 -12.73 4.77
N ILE A 289 -2.58 -11.66 4.54
CA ILE A 289 -2.84 -11.13 3.20
C ILE A 289 -2.06 -9.82 3.04
N GLU A 290 -1.60 -9.52 1.82
CA GLU A 290 -1.11 -8.21 1.42
C GLU A 290 -2.05 -7.66 0.34
N LEU A 291 -2.74 -6.57 0.67
CA LEU A 291 -3.69 -5.93 -0.24
C LEU A 291 -2.92 -5.01 -1.18
N LEU A 292 -3.00 -5.24 -2.51
CA LEU A 292 -2.63 -4.19 -3.47
C LEU A 292 -3.38 -2.91 -3.09
N PRO A 293 -2.87 -1.70 -3.47
CA PRO A 293 -3.37 -0.46 -2.87
C PRO A 293 -4.89 -0.32 -2.93
N VAL A 294 -5.53 -0.26 -1.76
CA VAL A 294 -6.98 -0.05 -1.60
C VAL A 294 -7.33 1.41 -1.34
N LEU A 295 -6.36 2.31 -1.37
CA LEU A 295 -6.59 3.74 -1.30
C LEU A 295 -7.37 4.19 -2.54
N GLU A 296 -8.26 5.21 -2.39
CA GLU A 296 -9.09 5.65 -3.51
C GLU A 296 -8.24 6.20 -4.66
N HIS A 297 -8.54 5.76 -5.87
CA HIS A 297 -7.79 6.08 -7.07
C HIS A 297 -8.71 6.24 -8.29
N PRO A 298 -8.39 7.13 -9.25
CA PRO A 298 -9.26 7.41 -10.39
C PRO A 298 -9.30 6.28 -11.43
N PHE A 299 -8.20 5.57 -11.61
CA PHE A 299 -7.99 4.65 -12.72
C PHE A 299 -7.74 3.21 -12.24
N GLY A 300 -8.69 2.31 -12.47
CA GLY A 300 -8.58 0.90 -12.07
C GLY A 300 -7.39 0.17 -12.70
N GLY A 301 -6.98 0.55 -13.91
CA GLY A 301 -5.79 -0.01 -14.57
C GLY A 301 -4.45 0.40 -13.96
N SER A 302 -4.44 1.28 -12.97
CA SER A 302 -3.26 1.55 -12.14
C SER A 302 -3.11 0.55 -10.98
N TRP A 303 -4.07 -0.36 -10.80
CA TRP A 303 -4.13 -1.34 -9.69
C TRP A 303 -4.12 -0.71 -8.29
N GLY A 304 -4.40 0.61 -8.22
CA GLY A 304 -4.35 1.41 -7.00
C GLY A 304 -3.07 2.23 -6.80
N TYR A 305 -2.02 2.04 -7.60
CA TYR A 305 -0.76 2.78 -7.44
C TYR A 305 -0.82 4.28 -7.83
N GLN A 306 -1.91 4.75 -8.44
CA GLN A 306 -2.13 6.17 -8.70
C GLN A 306 -3.16 6.74 -7.72
N VAL A 307 -2.76 6.93 -6.48
CA VAL A 307 -3.63 7.35 -5.38
C VAL A 307 -4.12 8.77 -5.54
N GLY A 308 -5.46 8.95 -5.51
CA GLY A 308 -6.12 10.26 -5.52
C GLY A 308 -6.70 10.67 -4.16
N GLY A 309 -7.03 9.70 -3.30
CA GLY A 309 -7.57 9.91 -1.96
C GLY A 309 -6.84 9.05 -0.92
N TYR A 310 -5.90 9.66 -0.20
CA TYR A 310 -4.98 8.94 0.70
C TYR A 310 -5.65 8.39 1.97
N PHE A 311 -6.71 9.05 2.46
CA PHE A 311 -7.40 8.68 3.70
C PHE A 311 -8.72 7.93 3.45
N ALA A 312 -9.07 7.65 2.20
CA ALA A 312 -10.29 6.94 1.84
C ALA A 312 -9.98 5.54 1.30
N PRO A 313 -10.57 4.46 1.85
CA PRO A 313 -10.60 3.18 1.17
C PRO A 313 -11.44 3.30 -0.11
N THR A 314 -11.06 2.57 -1.15
CA THR A 314 -11.75 2.70 -2.45
C THR A 314 -13.23 2.34 -2.33
N SER A 315 -14.07 3.25 -2.77
CA SER A 315 -15.54 3.13 -2.77
C SER A 315 -16.07 2.05 -3.73
N ARG A 316 -15.20 1.46 -4.56
CA ARG A 316 -15.55 0.36 -5.49
C ARG A 316 -16.10 -0.87 -4.80
N HIS A 317 -15.73 -1.09 -3.54
CA HIS A 317 -16.10 -2.26 -2.76
C HIS A 317 -17.04 -1.95 -1.58
N GLY A 318 -17.41 -0.69 -1.38
CA GLY A 318 -18.32 -0.28 -0.29
C GLY A 318 -17.80 0.91 0.52
N SER A 319 -18.35 1.07 1.70
CA SER A 319 -18.03 2.16 2.63
C SER A 319 -16.74 1.89 3.42
N PRO A 320 -16.20 2.90 4.12
CA PRO A 320 -15.11 2.70 5.07
C PRO A 320 -15.43 1.68 6.18
N ASP A 321 -16.68 1.64 6.66
CA ASP A 321 -17.10 0.64 7.67
C ASP A 321 -17.21 -0.78 7.08
N ASP A 322 -17.47 -0.90 5.78
CA ASP A 322 -17.39 -2.21 5.12
C ASP A 322 -15.95 -2.70 5.02
N PHE A 323 -14.98 -1.78 4.85
CA PHE A 323 -13.56 -2.13 4.89
C PHE A 323 -13.09 -2.47 6.32
N ARG A 324 -13.57 -1.76 7.35
CA ARG A 324 -13.34 -2.15 8.76
C ARG A 324 -13.86 -3.57 9.03
N ALA A 325 -15.08 -3.88 8.59
CA ALA A 325 -15.64 -5.22 8.70
C ALA A 325 -14.84 -6.29 7.94
N PHE A 326 -14.21 -5.92 6.82
CA PHE A 326 -13.33 -6.83 6.08
C PHE A 326 -12.09 -7.17 6.91
N VAL A 327 -11.42 -6.18 7.50
CA VAL A 327 -10.23 -6.39 8.33
C VAL A 327 -10.57 -7.19 9.59
N ASP A 328 -11.65 -6.81 10.28
CA ASP A 328 -12.16 -7.50 11.48
C ASP A 328 -12.42 -9.00 11.21
N THR A 329 -13.03 -9.32 10.06
CA THR A 329 -13.23 -10.70 9.60
C THR A 329 -11.92 -11.46 9.36
N MET A 330 -10.88 -10.81 8.83
CA MET A 330 -9.55 -11.42 8.68
C MET A 330 -8.93 -11.72 10.04
N HIS A 331 -8.98 -10.78 10.98
CA HIS A 331 -8.47 -10.94 12.34
C HIS A 331 -9.22 -12.04 13.12
N GLU A 332 -10.54 -12.11 13.02
CA GLU A 332 -11.36 -13.21 13.59
C GLU A 332 -10.95 -14.58 13.01
N ALA A 333 -10.51 -14.63 11.76
CA ALA A 333 -10.00 -15.85 11.13
C ALA A 333 -8.54 -16.19 11.50
N GLY A 334 -7.83 -15.33 12.23
CA GLY A 334 -6.42 -15.44 12.58
C GLY A 334 -5.49 -15.10 11.42
N ILE A 335 -5.86 -14.14 10.58
CA ILE A 335 -5.13 -13.70 9.39
C ILE A 335 -4.77 -12.22 9.53
N GLY A 336 -3.47 -11.89 9.48
CA GLY A 336 -2.99 -10.50 9.46
C GLY A 336 -3.22 -9.83 8.11
N VAL A 337 -3.37 -8.50 8.13
CA VAL A 337 -3.64 -7.68 6.94
C VAL A 337 -2.50 -6.69 6.73
N LEU A 338 -1.75 -6.85 5.65
CA LEU A 338 -0.75 -5.89 5.20
C LEU A 338 -1.37 -5.01 4.10
N LEU A 339 -1.02 -3.75 4.08
CA LEU A 339 -1.46 -2.79 3.07
C LEU A 339 -0.28 -2.35 2.21
N ASP A 340 -0.44 -2.46 0.90
CA ASP A 340 0.48 -1.83 -0.04
C ASP A 340 0.22 -0.32 -0.07
N TRP A 341 1.18 0.46 0.44
CA TRP A 341 1.09 1.89 0.69
C TRP A 341 2.05 2.67 -0.22
N VAL A 342 1.56 3.70 -0.89
CA VAL A 342 2.24 4.42 -1.98
C VAL A 342 2.66 5.84 -1.54
N PRO A 343 3.74 6.02 -0.78
CA PRO A 343 4.24 7.34 -0.38
C PRO A 343 5.23 7.96 -1.37
N ALA A 344 5.61 7.24 -2.43
CA ALA A 344 6.64 7.65 -3.36
C ALA A 344 6.15 8.72 -4.33
N HIS A 345 4.90 8.62 -4.78
CA HIS A 345 4.39 9.45 -5.86
C HIS A 345 2.85 9.54 -5.84
N PHE A 346 2.29 10.46 -6.66
CA PHE A 346 0.86 10.62 -6.87
C PHE A 346 0.55 11.07 -8.31
N PRO A 347 -0.67 10.82 -8.84
CA PRO A 347 -1.04 11.13 -10.22
C PRO A 347 -1.16 12.62 -10.48
N LYS A 348 -1.11 13.00 -11.77
CA LYS A 348 -1.18 14.40 -12.24
C LYS A 348 -2.61 14.89 -12.47
N ASP A 349 -3.59 14.33 -11.79
CA ASP A 349 -4.98 14.72 -11.86
C ASP A 349 -5.22 16.08 -11.22
N ASP A 350 -5.81 17.00 -11.96
CA ASP A 350 -6.00 18.40 -11.50
C ASP A 350 -7.00 18.53 -10.34
N TRP A 351 -7.89 17.56 -10.15
CA TRP A 351 -8.86 17.56 -9.06
C TRP A 351 -8.27 17.09 -7.70
N ALA A 352 -7.13 16.41 -7.71
CA ALA A 352 -6.44 15.86 -6.54
C ALA A 352 -5.28 16.78 -6.07
N LEU A 353 -4.17 16.18 -5.59
CA LEU A 353 -3.06 16.90 -4.93
C LEU A 353 -2.26 17.81 -5.84
N ARG A 354 -2.19 17.50 -7.15
CA ARG A 354 -1.39 18.28 -8.12
C ARG A 354 -1.71 19.76 -8.08
N ARG A 355 -0.68 20.63 -7.88
CA ARG A 355 -0.84 22.08 -7.84
C ARG A 355 -2.02 22.50 -6.96
N PHE A 356 -2.10 21.96 -5.76
CA PHE A 356 -3.31 21.98 -4.92
C PHE A 356 -3.85 23.40 -4.72
N ASP A 357 -3.00 24.35 -4.35
CA ASP A 357 -3.34 25.76 -4.17
C ASP A 357 -2.98 26.65 -5.38
N GLY A 358 -2.67 26.03 -6.52
CA GLY A 358 -2.19 26.69 -7.74
C GLY A 358 -0.66 26.73 -7.85
N THR A 359 0.04 26.33 -6.80
CA THR A 359 1.51 26.20 -6.75
C THR A 359 1.91 24.74 -6.50
N ALA A 360 3.21 24.42 -6.54
CA ALA A 360 3.72 23.11 -6.12
C ALA A 360 3.60 22.96 -4.60
N CYS A 361 2.47 22.47 -4.13
CA CYS A 361 2.11 22.37 -2.73
C CYS A 361 2.66 21.07 -2.11
N TYR A 362 2.29 19.92 -2.69
CA TYR A 362 2.73 18.59 -2.26
C TYR A 362 3.97 18.08 -3.03
N GLU A 363 4.17 18.57 -4.25
CA GLU A 363 5.29 18.24 -5.14
C GLU A 363 6.39 19.31 -5.11
N HIS A 364 7.53 19.02 -5.77
CA HIS A 364 8.55 20.03 -6.04
C HIS A 364 8.20 20.86 -7.29
N GLU A 365 8.54 22.15 -7.29
CA GLU A 365 8.36 23.05 -8.46
C GLU A 365 9.27 22.64 -9.63
N ASP A 366 10.51 22.23 -9.35
CA ASP A 366 11.47 21.78 -10.37
C ASP A 366 11.14 20.33 -10.78
N PRO A 367 10.80 20.05 -12.05
CA PRO A 367 10.44 18.71 -12.51
C PRO A 367 11.57 17.70 -12.38
N ARG A 368 12.83 18.15 -12.28
CA ARG A 368 13.99 17.28 -12.02
C ARG A 368 13.97 16.68 -10.60
N LEU A 369 13.17 17.22 -9.70
CA LEU A 369 12.91 16.71 -8.35
C LEU A 369 11.47 16.22 -8.21
N GLY A 370 10.52 16.83 -8.90
CA GLY A 370 9.09 16.69 -8.68
C GLY A 370 8.35 15.74 -9.62
N ASP A 371 9.00 15.21 -10.67
CA ASP A 371 8.34 14.35 -11.64
C ASP A 371 9.02 12.98 -11.77
N HIS A 372 8.23 11.91 -11.89
CA HIS A 372 8.68 10.62 -12.44
C HIS A 372 8.41 10.58 -13.95
N PRO A 373 9.46 10.67 -14.80
CA PRO A 373 9.26 10.72 -16.26
C PRO A 373 8.63 9.44 -16.83
N GLU A 374 9.02 8.28 -16.31
CA GLU A 374 8.56 6.96 -16.80
C GLU A 374 7.12 6.66 -16.37
N TRP A 375 6.73 7.05 -15.17
CA TRP A 375 5.39 6.76 -14.62
C TRP A 375 4.38 7.87 -14.88
N GLY A 376 4.84 9.06 -15.29
CA GLY A 376 3.97 10.21 -15.53
C GLY A 376 3.37 10.81 -14.26
N THR A 377 3.90 10.51 -13.08
CA THR A 377 3.43 10.94 -11.76
C THR A 377 4.27 12.08 -11.20
N HIS A 378 3.80 12.72 -10.11
CA HIS A 378 4.58 13.65 -9.29
C HIS A 378 5.25 12.92 -8.13
N ILE A 379 6.40 13.42 -7.66
CA ILE A 379 7.13 12.98 -6.47
C ILE A 379 6.76 13.91 -5.31
N PHE A 380 6.48 13.36 -4.14
CA PHE A 380 6.27 14.15 -2.93
C PHE A 380 7.48 14.98 -2.53
N ASN A 381 7.25 16.19 -2.06
CA ASN A 381 8.30 17.06 -1.54
C ASN A 381 8.59 16.75 -0.06
N TYR A 382 9.45 15.75 0.19
CA TYR A 382 9.84 15.35 1.54
C TYR A 382 10.64 16.41 2.31
N ALA A 383 11.05 17.50 1.66
CA ALA A 383 11.70 18.62 2.34
C ALA A 383 10.69 19.51 3.08
N ARG A 384 9.39 19.44 2.73
CA ARG A 384 8.33 20.18 3.44
C ARG A 384 7.85 19.39 4.64
N TYR A 385 7.85 20.03 5.81
CA TYR A 385 7.40 19.39 7.05
C TYR A 385 5.93 19.00 7.00
N GLU A 386 5.09 19.82 6.42
CA GLU A 386 3.66 19.58 6.26
C GLU A 386 3.37 18.37 5.35
N VAL A 387 4.15 18.18 4.27
CA VAL A 387 4.03 17.03 3.37
C VAL A 387 4.50 15.75 4.08
N ARG A 388 5.60 15.81 4.83
CA ARG A 388 6.03 14.69 5.67
C ARG A 388 4.99 14.33 6.71
N ASN A 389 4.37 15.34 7.33
CA ASN A 389 3.31 15.14 8.33
C ASN A 389 2.06 14.52 7.70
N PHE A 390 1.68 14.94 6.50
CA PHE A 390 0.60 14.33 5.73
C PHE A 390 0.83 12.83 5.52
N LEU A 391 2.00 12.45 5.02
CA LEU A 391 2.34 11.04 4.77
C LEU A 391 2.48 10.23 6.07
N LEU A 392 3.10 10.80 7.11
CA LEU A 392 3.25 10.12 8.40
C LEU A 392 1.90 9.89 9.07
N ALA A 393 1.04 10.91 9.11
CA ALA A 393 -0.31 10.79 9.64
C ALA A 393 -1.14 9.79 8.83
N ASN A 394 -0.95 9.75 7.50
CA ASN A 394 -1.64 8.79 6.65
C ASN A 394 -1.24 7.34 6.96
N ALA A 395 0.04 7.05 7.13
CA ALA A 395 0.50 5.72 7.54
C ALA A 395 -0.10 5.28 8.88
N LEU A 396 -0.08 6.17 9.87
CA LEU A 396 -0.65 5.90 11.21
C LEU A 396 -2.18 5.77 11.17
N TYR A 397 -2.86 6.54 10.32
CA TYR A 397 -4.31 6.45 10.12
C TYR A 397 -4.75 5.05 9.69
N TRP A 398 -4.07 4.42 8.72
CA TRP A 398 -4.39 3.08 8.29
C TRP A 398 -4.17 2.05 9.40
N ILE A 399 -3.16 2.24 10.24
CA ILE A 399 -2.87 1.37 11.38
C ILE A 399 -3.89 1.56 12.52
N GLU A 400 -4.26 2.82 12.83
CA GLU A 400 -5.12 3.14 13.99
C GLU A 400 -6.61 3.03 13.69
N GLU A 401 -7.05 3.47 12.48
CA GLU A 401 -8.47 3.53 12.12
C GLU A 401 -8.96 2.25 11.42
N PHE A 402 -8.05 1.50 10.79
CA PHE A 402 -8.37 0.27 10.08
C PHE A 402 -7.64 -0.97 10.63
N HIS A 403 -6.92 -0.84 11.73
CA HIS A 403 -6.19 -1.91 12.43
C HIS A 403 -5.22 -2.71 11.55
N ILE A 404 -4.68 -2.10 10.48
CA ILE A 404 -3.73 -2.73 9.56
C ILE A 404 -2.48 -3.21 10.31
N ASP A 405 -2.02 -4.46 10.05
CA ASP A 405 -0.90 -5.09 10.74
C ASP A 405 0.47 -4.74 10.16
N GLY A 406 0.51 -4.15 9.00
CA GLY A 406 1.76 -3.68 8.42
C GLY A 406 1.58 -2.97 7.09
N LEU A 407 2.63 -2.24 6.71
CA LEU A 407 2.69 -1.48 5.47
C LEU A 407 3.80 -2.03 4.58
N ARG A 408 3.45 -2.49 3.39
CA ARG A 408 4.42 -2.64 2.30
C ARG A 408 4.58 -1.26 1.67
N VAL A 409 5.78 -0.72 1.71
CA VAL A 409 6.09 0.63 1.20
C VAL A 409 6.55 0.50 -0.24
N ASP A 410 5.72 0.99 -1.14
CA ASP A 410 5.93 0.95 -2.58
C ASP A 410 7.10 1.81 -3.02
N ALA A 411 7.87 1.30 -4.00
CA ALA A 411 8.89 2.02 -4.75
C ALA A 411 9.94 2.76 -3.89
N VAL A 412 10.38 2.18 -2.76
CA VAL A 412 11.38 2.79 -1.86
C VAL A 412 12.65 3.15 -2.60
N ALA A 413 13.09 2.33 -3.57
CA ALA A 413 14.24 2.64 -4.41
C ALA A 413 14.12 4.01 -5.10
N SER A 414 12.94 4.35 -5.61
CA SER A 414 12.67 5.63 -6.26
C SER A 414 12.70 6.83 -5.30
N MET A 415 12.39 6.58 -4.02
CA MET A 415 12.46 7.60 -2.97
C MET A 415 13.91 7.89 -2.56
N LEU A 416 14.76 6.85 -2.52
CA LEU A 416 16.15 6.95 -2.01
C LEU A 416 17.08 7.68 -2.97
N TYR A 417 16.81 7.67 -4.28
CA TYR A 417 17.75 8.15 -5.29
C TYR A 417 17.15 9.25 -6.18
N LEU A 418 17.80 10.40 -6.21
CA LEU A 418 17.44 11.56 -7.04
C LEU A 418 17.61 11.31 -8.55
N ASP A 419 18.43 10.34 -8.92
CA ASP A 419 18.70 9.92 -10.30
C ASP A 419 17.89 8.67 -10.74
N TYR A 420 16.97 8.19 -9.92
CA TYR A 420 16.15 7.01 -10.24
C TYR A 420 15.33 7.25 -11.53
N GLY A 421 15.45 6.34 -12.51
CA GLY A 421 14.75 6.44 -13.79
C GLY A 421 15.09 7.69 -14.61
N ARG A 422 16.28 8.29 -14.43
CA ARG A 422 16.68 9.55 -15.06
C ARG A 422 18.05 9.47 -15.72
N GLU A 423 18.18 10.12 -16.86
CA GLU A 423 19.48 10.25 -17.52
C GLU A 423 20.34 11.37 -16.93
N ALA A 424 21.62 11.38 -17.30
CA ALA A 424 22.54 12.42 -16.89
C ALA A 424 22.05 13.82 -17.32
N GLY A 425 21.97 14.74 -16.34
CA GLY A 425 21.46 16.11 -16.54
C GLY A 425 19.95 16.29 -16.32
N GLN A 426 19.18 15.19 -16.13
CA GLN A 426 17.75 15.22 -15.85
C GLN A 426 17.42 15.20 -14.35
N TRP A 427 18.40 15.27 -13.48
CA TRP A 427 18.25 15.26 -12.02
C TRP A 427 19.20 16.25 -11.35
N LEU A 428 18.92 16.58 -10.09
CA LEU A 428 19.74 17.48 -9.27
C LEU A 428 20.45 16.68 -8.19
N ARG A 429 21.71 17.05 -7.93
CA ARG A 429 22.49 16.48 -6.82
C ARG A 429 22.00 17.03 -5.48
N ASN A 430 22.14 16.23 -4.43
CA ASN A 430 21.89 16.67 -3.07
C ASN A 430 22.94 17.73 -2.62
N ARG A 431 22.72 18.33 -1.45
CA ARG A 431 23.58 19.38 -0.89
C ARG A 431 25.06 18.98 -0.66
N PHE A 432 25.34 17.68 -0.69
CA PHE A 432 26.70 17.14 -0.57
C PHE A 432 27.26 16.68 -1.92
N GLY A 433 26.56 16.88 -3.01
CA GLY A 433 26.96 16.48 -4.36
C GLY A 433 26.65 15.03 -4.72
N GLY A 434 25.99 14.27 -3.84
CA GLY A 434 25.57 12.89 -4.05
C GLY A 434 24.24 12.78 -4.78
N ARG A 435 23.81 11.53 -4.99
CA ARG A 435 22.54 11.18 -5.65
C ARG A 435 21.44 10.76 -4.66
N GLU A 436 21.78 10.61 -3.39
CA GLU A 436 20.85 10.20 -2.36
C GLU A 436 19.85 11.32 -2.06
N ASN A 437 18.56 10.98 -1.96
CA ASN A 437 17.51 11.90 -1.51
C ASN A 437 17.48 11.91 0.02
N LEU A 438 18.22 12.85 0.61
CA LEU A 438 18.43 12.91 2.06
C LEU A 438 17.14 13.18 2.83
N GLU A 439 16.24 13.93 2.24
CA GLU A 439 14.95 14.30 2.80
C GLU A 439 14.01 13.08 2.87
N ALA A 440 13.97 12.26 1.81
CA ALA A 440 13.23 10.99 1.79
C ALA A 440 13.84 9.96 2.76
N VAL A 441 15.18 9.85 2.82
CA VAL A 441 15.87 9.01 3.81
C VAL A 441 15.48 9.39 5.24
N SER A 442 15.45 10.70 5.54
CA SER A 442 15.02 11.20 6.84
C SER A 442 13.55 10.88 7.14
N PHE A 443 12.68 11.01 6.13
CA PHE A 443 11.26 10.66 6.25
C PHE A 443 11.06 9.17 6.52
N LEU A 444 11.71 8.28 5.77
CA LEU A 444 11.59 6.81 5.96
C LEU A 444 12.04 6.38 7.37
N LYS A 445 13.11 6.97 7.89
CA LYS A 445 13.53 6.75 9.28
C LYS A 445 12.49 7.23 10.29
N GLN A 446 11.89 8.40 10.06
CA GLN A 446 10.82 8.94 10.92
C GLN A 446 9.58 8.05 10.89
N LEU A 447 9.18 7.56 9.72
CA LEU A 447 8.07 6.63 9.51
C LEU A 447 8.28 5.35 10.33
N ASN A 448 9.40 4.66 10.11
CA ASN A 448 9.68 3.38 10.79
C ASN A 448 9.80 3.56 12.32
N HIS A 449 10.40 4.66 12.76
CA HIS A 449 10.45 4.97 14.19
C HIS A 449 9.05 5.18 14.78
N ALA A 450 8.20 5.95 14.11
CA ALA A 450 6.85 6.23 14.62
C ALA A 450 6.01 4.95 14.66
N VAL A 451 5.99 4.17 13.57
CA VAL A 451 5.21 2.91 13.50
C VAL A 451 5.64 1.95 14.60
N HIS A 452 6.92 1.63 14.71
CA HIS A 452 7.39 0.61 15.67
C HIS A 452 7.34 1.08 17.13
N SER A 453 7.43 2.40 17.38
CA SER A 453 7.37 2.93 18.76
C SER A 453 5.94 3.05 19.27
N LEU A 454 4.98 3.34 18.41
CA LEU A 454 3.57 3.54 18.79
C LEU A 454 2.75 2.25 18.69
N HIS A 455 3.10 1.37 17.76
CA HIS A 455 2.34 0.17 17.44
C HIS A 455 3.26 -1.07 17.44
N PRO A 456 3.62 -1.62 18.61
CA PRO A 456 4.39 -2.86 18.69
C PRO A 456 3.74 -4.00 17.91
N GLY A 457 4.55 -4.80 17.23
CA GLY A 457 4.10 -5.92 16.40
C GLY A 457 3.66 -5.52 14.97
N VAL A 458 3.39 -4.24 14.70
CA VAL A 458 3.15 -3.76 13.32
C VAL A 458 4.46 -3.75 12.53
N ILE A 459 4.42 -4.26 11.30
CA ILE A 459 5.59 -4.37 10.44
C ILE A 459 5.62 -3.34 9.32
N THR A 460 6.84 -3.03 8.85
CA THR A 460 7.07 -2.28 7.61
C THR A 460 7.94 -3.10 6.66
N VAL A 461 7.52 -3.23 5.41
CA VAL A 461 8.21 -4.00 4.38
C VAL A 461 8.63 -3.07 3.25
N ALA A 462 9.92 -3.02 2.93
CA ALA A 462 10.42 -2.15 1.86
C ALA A 462 10.44 -2.88 0.53
N GLU A 463 9.79 -2.32 -0.50
CA GLU A 463 10.11 -2.65 -1.89
C GLU A 463 11.34 -1.84 -2.31
N GLU A 464 12.50 -2.44 -2.13
CA GLU A 464 13.79 -1.81 -2.45
C GLU A 464 14.67 -2.79 -3.22
N SER A 465 14.90 -2.52 -4.50
CA SER A 465 15.59 -3.41 -5.44
C SER A 465 17.08 -3.09 -5.64
N THR A 466 17.56 -2.02 -5.01
CA THR A 466 18.96 -1.57 -5.20
C THR A 466 19.90 -2.14 -4.14
N SER A 467 21.16 -1.75 -4.23
CA SER A 467 22.20 -2.08 -3.26
C SER A 467 22.27 -1.10 -2.07
N TRP A 468 21.16 -0.39 -1.75
CA TRP A 468 21.15 0.48 -0.57
C TRP A 468 21.40 -0.36 0.69
N PRO A 469 22.40 -0.01 1.52
CA PRO A 469 22.78 -0.83 2.66
C PRO A 469 21.87 -0.57 3.87
N ARG A 470 21.68 -1.61 4.70
CA ARG A 470 21.02 -1.50 6.01
C ARG A 470 19.60 -0.99 5.95
N VAL A 471 18.82 -1.45 4.99
CA VAL A 471 17.38 -1.11 4.88
C VAL A 471 16.62 -1.57 6.13
N THR A 472 16.90 -2.80 6.59
CA THR A 472 16.23 -3.43 7.73
C THR A 472 16.99 -3.31 9.06
N HIS A 473 18.15 -2.67 9.07
CA HIS A 473 18.91 -2.47 10.30
C HIS A 473 18.33 -1.33 11.15
N PRO A 474 18.58 -1.34 12.48
CA PRO A 474 18.14 -0.29 13.38
C PRO A 474 18.63 1.10 12.95
N ILE A 475 17.78 2.11 13.17
CA ILE A 475 18.09 3.52 12.87
C ILE A 475 19.33 3.99 13.66
N SER A 476 19.50 3.51 14.90
CA SER A 476 20.65 3.78 15.76
C SER A 476 21.99 3.30 15.17
N GLU A 477 21.94 2.30 14.29
CA GLU A 477 23.10 1.75 13.57
C GLU A 477 23.27 2.37 12.17
N GLY A 478 22.48 3.39 11.85
CA GLY A 478 22.50 4.07 10.55
C GLY A 478 21.56 3.46 9.50
N GLY A 479 20.81 2.40 9.84
CA GLY A 479 19.82 1.78 8.98
C GLY A 479 18.58 2.63 8.74
N LEU A 480 17.65 2.16 7.88
CA LEU A 480 16.36 2.81 7.62
C LEU A 480 15.29 2.39 8.62
N GLY A 481 15.45 1.24 9.29
CA GLY A 481 14.56 0.75 10.34
C GLY A 481 13.37 -0.08 9.87
N PHE A 482 13.31 -0.49 8.60
CA PHE A 482 12.27 -1.41 8.13
C PHE A 482 12.33 -2.76 8.84
N THR A 483 11.19 -3.41 9.02
CA THR A 483 11.14 -4.77 9.57
C THR A 483 11.69 -5.77 8.56
N LEU A 484 11.23 -5.70 7.31
CA LEU A 484 11.58 -6.61 6.22
C LEU A 484 11.91 -5.83 4.94
N LYS A 485 12.57 -6.51 4.00
CA LYS A 485 12.86 -6.03 2.64
C LYS A 485 12.55 -7.13 1.64
N TRP A 486 11.91 -6.82 0.50
CA TRP A 486 11.76 -7.75 -0.60
C TRP A 486 13.11 -8.18 -1.18
N ASN A 487 13.31 -9.50 -1.37
CA ASN A 487 14.53 -10.07 -1.98
C ASN A 487 14.38 -10.18 -3.50
N MET A 488 14.45 -9.03 -4.19
CA MET A 488 14.31 -8.97 -5.65
C MET A 488 15.43 -9.72 -6.37
N GLY A 489 16.64 -9.75 -5.81
CA GLY A 489 17.77 -10.49 -6.36
C GLY A 489 17.51 -12.00 -6.39
N TRP A 490 17.05 -12.56 -5.28
CA TRP A 490 16.64 -13.95 -5.19
C TRP A 490 15.49 -14.28 -6.17
N MET A 491 14.50 -13.41 -6.25
CA MET A 491 13.34 -13.59 -7.13
C MET A 491 13.79 -13.71 -8.59
N HIS A 492 14.61 -12.77 -9.07
CA HIS A 492 15.11 -12.79 -10.44
C HIS A 492 15.96 -14.03 -10.74
N ASP A 493 16.94 -14.35 -9.88
CA ASP A 493 17.83 -15.50 -10.08
C ASP A 493 17.05 -16.83 -10.03
N THR A 494 16.11 -16.96 -9.10
CA THR A 494 15.27 -18.16 -8.97
C THR A 494 14.39 -18.36 -10.19
N LEU A 495 13.64 -17.33 -10.62
CA LEU A 495 12.80 -17.42 -11.79
C LEU A 495 13.62 -17.67 -13.07
N ASP A 496 14.76 -17.04 -13.19
CA ASP A 496 15.68 -17.30 -14.32
C ASP A 496 16.18 -18.73 -14.35
N TYR A 497 16.48 -19.34 -13.17
CA TYR A 497 16.84 -20.74 -13.10
C TYR A 497 15.68 -21.66 -13.51
N PHE A 498 14.49 -21.43 -12.97
CA PHE A 498 13.33 -22.30 -13.24
C PHE A 498 12.84 -22.22 -14.70
N LYS A 499 13.11 -21.11 -15.41
CA LYS A 499 12.88 -20.95 -16.86
C LYS A 499 13.83 -21.78 -17.73
N VAL A 500 14.99 -22.20 -17.19
CA VAL A 500 15.97 -22.98 -17.95
C VAL A 500 15.47 -24.40 -18.14
N ASP A 501 15.56 -24.90 -19.40
CA ASP A 501 15.28 -26.30 -19.69
C ASP A 501 16.15 -27.21 -18.79
N PRO A 502 15.59 -28.23 -18.14
CA PRO A 502 16.33 -29.09 -17.21
C PRO A 502 17.64 -29.67 -17.71
N PHE A 503 17.77 -29.89 -19.01
CA PHE A 503 19.00 -30.36 -19.63
C PHE A 503 20.18 -29.37 -19.48
N PHE A 504 19.87 -28.07 -19.44
CA PHE A 504 20.88 -27.01 -19.35
C PHE A 504 21.08 -26.45 -17.92
N ARG A 505 20.27 -26.89 -16.93
CA ARG A 505 20.25 -26.38 -15.55
C ARG A 505 21.58 -26.46 -14.83
N LYS A 506 22.42 -27.45 -15.17
CA LYS A 506 23.78 -27.56 -14.62
C LYS A 506 24.64 -26.33 -14.87
N GLY A 507 24.38 -25.59 -15.94
CA GLY A 507 25.06 -24.33 -16.28
C GLY A 507 24.51 -23.11 -15.54
N ALA A 508 23.39 -23.24 -14.85
CA ALA A 508 22.70 -22.18 -14.13
C ALA A 508 22.58 -22.44 -12.61
N HIS A 509 23.23 -23.50 -12.12
CA HIS A 509 23.09 -23.97 -10.72
C HIS A 509 23.38 -22.85 -9.70
N ASP A 510 24.39 -22.04 -9.98
CA ASP A 510 24.79 -20.91 -9.12
C ASP A 510 23.68 -19.88 -8.89
N LYS A 511 22.68 -19.76 -9.79
CA LYS A 511 21.53 -18.87 -9.61
C LYS A 511 20.70 -19.21 -8.37
N LEU A 512 20.55 -20.50 -8.03
CA LEU A 512 19.81 -20.91 -6.81
C LEU A 512 20.62 -20.70 -5.52
N THR A 513 21.95 -20.71 -5.62
CA THR A 513 22.84 -20.71 -4.45
C THR A 513 23.39 -19.31 -4.13
N PHE A 514 23.47 -18.43 -5.14
CA PHE A 514 24.07 -17.10 -5.02
C PHE A 514 23.38 -16.23 -3.95
N ALA A 515 22.06 -16.27 -3.87
CA ALA A 515 21.30 -15.46 -2.91
C ALA A 515 21.75 -15.71 -1.45
N MET A 516 22.21 -16.93 -1.12
CA MET A 516 22.70 -17.23 0.24
C MET A 516 23.98 -16.48 0.62
N MET A 517 24.71 -15.92 -0.35
CA MET A 517 25.90 -15.10 -0.07
C MET A 517 25.56 -13.78 0.61
N TYR A 518 24.34 -13.28 0.44
CA TYR A 518 23.88 -12.03 1.04
C TYR A 518 22.62 -12.18 1.90
N GLU A 519 22.08 -13.40 2.05
CA GLU A 519 20.81 -13.68 2.73
C GLU A 519 20.70 -13.01 4.11
N TYR A 520 21.79 -12.99 4.87
CA TYR A 520 21.81 -12.43 6.22
C TYR A 520 22.34 -10.98 6.29
N SER A 521 22.46 -10.30 5.14
CA SER A 521 22.81 -8.86 5.09
C SER A 521 21.62 -7.96 5.40
N GLU A 522 20.41 -8.47 5.20
CA GLU A 522 19.13 -7.82 5.49
C GLU A 522 18.13 -8.89 6.01
N ARG A 523 16.97 -8.47 6.46
CA ARG A 523 15.85 -9.36 6.82
C ARG A 523 14.93 -9.45 5.62
N PHE A 524 15.04 -10.55 4.89
CA PHE A 524 14.37 -10.68 3.61
C PHE A 524 12.98 -11.31 3.68
N MET A 525 12.08 -10.81 2.82
CA MET A 525 10.87 -11.48 2.35
C MET A 525 11.09 -11.85 0.88
N ASN A 526 10.76 -13.07 0.51
CA ASN A 526 10.97 -13.66 -0.82
C ASN A 526 9.69 -13.50 -1.67
N PRO A 527 9.56 -12.46 -2.52
CA PRO A 527 8.35 -12.21 -3.26
C PRO A 527 8.30 -13.02 -4.56
N LEU A 528 7.15 -13.63 -4.83
CA LEU A 528 6.69 -14.00 -6.16
C LEU A 528 5.41 -13.20 -6.42
N SER A 529 5.58 -11.90 -6.66
CA SER A 529 4.54 -10.88 -6.63
C SER A 529 3.78 -10.73 -7.96
N HIS A 530 2.80 -9.83 -7.96
CA HIS A 530 2.00 -9.46 -9.14
C HIS A 530 2.86 -8.99 -10.31
N ASP A 531 3.96 -8.28 -10.05
CA ASP A 531 4.86 -7.76 -11.08
C ASP A 531 5.47 -8.85 -11.97
N GLU A 532 5.59 -10.08 -11.43
CA GLU A 532 6.19 -11.17 -12.17
C GLU A 532 5.23 -11.89 -13.13
N VAL A 533 3.94 -11.59 -13.11
CA VAL A 533 2.92 -12.27 -13.90
C VAL A 533 2.11 -11.34 -14.80
N VAL A 534 2.69 -10.20 -15.18
CA VAL A 534 2.11 -9.17 -16.04
C VAL A 534 3.11 -8.72 -17.12
N HIS A 535 2.66 -7.89 -18.04
CA HIS A 535 3.50 -7.19 -19.03
C HIS A 535 4.39 -8.10 -19.89
N LEU A 536 3.81 -9.18 -20.42
CA LEU A 536 4.49 -10.18 -21.27
C LEU A 536 5.57 -11.00 -20.54
N LYS A 537 5.51 -11.03 -19.20
CA LYS A 537 6.39 -11.87 -18.37
C LYS A 537 5.89 -13.32 -18.27
N GLN A 538 4.68 -13.64 -18.69
CA GLN A 538 3.96 -14.92 -18.58
C GLN A 538 3.51 -15.23 -17.13
N SER A 539 2.52 -16.12 -16.95
CA SER A 539 2.18 -16.70 -15.64
C SER A 539 3.33 -17.56 -15.09
N LEU A 540 3.34 -17.82 -13.77
CA LEU A 540 4.39 -18.68 -13.20
C LEU A 540 4.41 -20.07 -13.84
N LEU A 541 3.25 -20.66 -14.16
CA LEU A 541 3.16 -21.95 -14.83
C LEU A 541 3.75 -21.91 -16.25
N GLU A 542 3.47 -20.85 -17.01
CA GLU A 542 3.94 -20.71 -18.39
C GLU A 542 5.44 -20.37 -18.49
N LYS A 543 6.03 -19.83 -17.42
CA LYS A 543 7.50 -19.68 -17.32
C LYS A 543 8.23 -21.02 -17.24
N MET A 544 7.55 -22.10 -16.80
CA MET A 544 8.15 -23.42 -16.62
C MET A 544 8.35 -24.13 -17.96
N PRO A 545 9.55 -24.69 -18.23
CA PRO A 545 9.82 -25.44 -19.45
C PRO A 545 9.20 -26.84 -19.43
N GLY A 546 9.13 -27.44 -20.62
CA GLY A 546 8.71 -28.81 -20.80
C GLY A 546 7.23 -28.99 -21.11
N ASP A 547 6.76 -30.23 -21.01
CA ASP A 547 5.35 -30.59 -21.16
C ASP A 547 4.51 -30.13 -19.95
N ILE A 548 3.20 -30.29 -20.04
CA ILE A 548 2.30 -29.79 -18.99
C ILE A 548 2.54 -30.45 -17.62
N TRP A 549 2.90 -31.76 -17.56
CA TRP A 549 3.25 -32.43 -16.33
C TRP A 549 4.52 -31.83 -15.72
N GLN A 550 5.56 -31.64 -16.55
CA GLN A 550 6.84 -31.04 -16.14
C GLN A 550 6.65 -29.60 -15.65
N ARG A 551 5.77 -28.81 -16.28
CA ARG A 551 5.46 -27.45 -15.82
C ARG A 551 4.85 -27.45 -14.42
N PHE A 552 3.84 -28.30 -14.16
CA PHE A 552 3.26 -28.43 -12.81
C PHE A 552 4.26 -28.98 -11.79
N ALA A 553 5.10 -29.95 -12.17
CA ALA A 553 6.15 -30.48 -11.29
C ALA A 553 7.17 -29.38 -10.91
N ASN A 554 7.63 -28.58 -11.89
CA ASN A 554 8.50 -27.42 -11.63
C ASN A 554 7.83 -26.38 -10.75
N LEU A 555 6.55 -26.06 -10.99
CA LEU A 555 5.83 -25.09 -10.19
C LEU A 555 5.70 -25.54 -8.73
N ARG A 556 5.41 -26.84 -8.48
CA ARG A 556 5.43 -27.40 -7.12
C ARG A 556 6.82 -27.32 -6.49
N ALA A 557 7.88 -27.64 -7.24
CA ALA A 557 9.24 -27.51 -6.76
C ALA A 557 9.62 -26.06 -6.43
N LEU A 558 9.21 -25.07 -7.25
CA LEU A 558 9.40 -23.65 -6.99
C LEU A 558 8.69 -23.21 -5.71
N ILE A 559 7.42 -23.55 -5.55
CA ILE A 559 6.62 -23.21 -4.36
C ILE A 559 7.26 -23.83 -3.10
N GLY A 560 7.57 -25.12 -3.15
CA GLY A 560 8.21 -25.80 -2.01
C GLY A 560 9.57 -25.22 -1.66
N TYR A 561 10.40 -24.89 -2.64
CA TYR A 561 11.68 -24.22 -2.45
C TYR A 561 11.50 -22.85 -1.81
N SER A 562 10.56 -22.03 -2.31
CA SER A 562 10.31 -20.68 -1.79
C SER A 562 9.88 -20.70 -0.31
N ILE A 563 9.04 -21.66 0.09
CA ILE A 563 8.50 -21.76 1.45
C ILE A 563 9.54 -22.37 2.43
N THR A 564 10.39 -23.29 1.97
CA THR A 564 11.30 -24.03 2.87
C THR A 564 12.69 -23.39 2.99
N ARG A 565 13.07 -22.45 2.14
CA ARG A 565 14.33 -21.69 2.27
C ARG A 565 14.21 -20.59 3.35
N PRO A 566 15.34 -19.97 3.80
CA PRO A 566 15.31 -18.81 4.69
C PRO A 566 14.59 -17.61 4.09
N GLY A 567 14.00 -16.79 4.95
CA GLY A 567 13.21 -15.61 4.63
C GLY A 567 11.71 -15.88 4.62
N LYS A 568 10.91 -14.84 4.90
CA LYS A 568 9.44 -14.90 4.80
C LYS A 568 9.04 -15.02 3.34
N SER A 569 7.90 -15.62 3.02
CA SER A 569 7.50 -15.85 1.62
C SER A 569 6.19 -15.14 1.28
N LEU A 570 6.16 -14.58 0.06
CA LEU A 570 4.98 -13.92 -0.51
C LEU A 570 4.65 -14.56 -1.87
N PHE A 571 3.36 -14.86 -2.07
CA PHE A 571 2.83 -15.36 -3.34
C PHE A 571 1.64 -14.53 -3.79
N PHE A 572 1.67 -14.11 -5.06
CA PHE A 572 0.54 -13.46 -5.68
C PHE A 572 -0.62 -14.44 -5.93
N MET A 573 -1.85 -13.95 -5.73
CA MET A 573 -3.09 -14.68 -5.95
C MET A 573 -3.13 -15.38 -7.32
N GLY A 574 -3.66 -16.60 -7.35
CA GLY A 574 -3.76 -17.42 -8.57
C GLY A 574 -2.53 -18.30 -8.82
N THR A 575 -1.44 -18.16 -8.06
CA THR A 575 -0.29 -19.08 -8.11
C THR A 575 -0.74 -20.51 -7.80
N GLU A 576 -1.62 -20.69 -6.84
CA GLU A 576 -2.21 -21.95 -6.42
C GLU A 576 -3.16 -22.57 -7.44
N LEU A 577 -3.66 -21.77 -8.38
CA LEU A 577 -4.51 -22.24 -9.48
C LEU A 577 -3.71 -22.73 -10.69
N GLY A 578 -2.44 -22.35 -10.80
CA GLY A 578 -1.62 -22.66 -11.97
C GLY A 578 -2.24 -22.12 -13.26
N SER A 579 -2.59 -20.84 -13.27
CA SER A 579 -3.18 -20.16 -14.43
C SER A 579 -2.25 -20.22 -15.64
N HIS A 580 -2.82 -20.35 -16.85
CA HIS A 580 -2.06 -20.24 -18.10
C HIS A 580 -1.86 -18.79 -18.54
N HIS A 581 -2.80 -17.90 -18.19
CA HIS A 581 -2.75 -16.50 -18.59
C HIS A 581 -2.02 -15.66 -17.55
N GLU A 582 -1.42 -14.58 -18.02
CA GLU A 582 -0.99 -13.50 -17.15
C GLU A 582 -2.19 -12.93 -16.38
N TRP A 583 -1.92 -12.35 -15.21
CA TRP A 583 -2.97 -11.68 -14.45
C TRP A 583 -3.63 -10.56 -15.25
N ASN A 584 -4.95 -10.51 -15.19
CA ASN A 584 -5.77 -9.46 -15.77
C ASN A 584 -6.68 -8.87 -14.68
N HIS A 585 -6.46 -7.59 -14.36
CA HIS A 585 -7.20 -6.87 -13.32
C HIS A 585 -8.69 -6.66 -13.64
N ASP A 586 -9.12 -6.79 -14.90
CA ASP A 586 -10.51 -6.57 -15.33
C ASP A 586 -11.43 -7.77 -15.18
N ILE A 587 -10.89 -8.93 -14.86
CA ILE A 587 -11.64 -10.17 -14.74
C ILE A 587 -11.31 -10.90 -13.42
N SER A 588 -12.19 -11.80 -13.01
CA SER A 588 -11.95 -12.74 -11.90
C SER A 588 -10.81 -13.69 -12.19
N LEU A 589 -10.11 -14.17 -11.15
CA LEU A 589 -9.26 -15.35 -11.28
C LEU A 589 -10.04 -16.51 -11.91
N GLU A 590 -9.31 -17.41 -12.57
CA GLU A 590 -9.86 -18.53 -13.34
C GLU A 590 -10.35 -19.68 -12.42
N TRP A 591 -11.22 -19.40 -11.44
CA TRP A 591 -11.76 -20.38 -10.47
C TRP A 591 -12.38 -21.62 -11.10
N HIS A 592 -12.86 -21.50 -12.34
CA HIS A 592 -13.41 -22.64 -13.11
C HIS A 592 -12.36 -23.72 -13.42
N LEU A 593 -11.07 -23.38 -13.39
CA LEU A 593 -9.96 -24.30 -13.61
C LEU A 593 -9.81 -25.34 -12.47
N LEU A 594 -10.42 -25.11 -11.31
CA LEU A 594 -10.43 -26.08 -10.21
C LEU A 594 -11.13 -27.41 -10.56
N GLY A 595 -11.81 -27.49 -11.69
CA GLY A 595 -12.30 -28.75 -12.27
C GLY A 595 -11.19 -29.67 -12.84
N ASP A 596 -9.97 -29.19 -13.06
CA ASP A 596 -8.82 -29.97 -13.57
C ASP A 596 -8.07 -30.66 -12.42
N ALA A 597 -7.85 -31.96 -12.50
CA ALA A 597 -7.16 -32.75 -11.48
C ALA A 597 -5.73 -32.28 -11.18
N ARG A 598 -5.01 -31.74 -12.17
CA ARG A 598 -3.65 -31.20 -11.99
C ARG A 598 -3.65 -29.96 -11.08
N ARG A 599 -4.66 -29.10 -11.23
CA ARG A 599 -4.82 -27.89 -10.41
C ARG A 599 -5.28 -28.23 -9.01
N GLN A 600 -6.13 -29.23 -8.88
CA GLN A 600 -6.49 -29.78 -7.58
C GLN A 600 -5.26 -30.35 -6.86
N GLY A 601 -4.37 -31.06 -7.58
CA GLY A 601 -3.11 -31.53 -7.06
C GLY A 601 -2.17 -30.39 -6.64
N LEU A 602 -2.09 -29.32 -7.42
CA LEU A 602 -1.30 -28.12 -7.05
C LEU A 602 -1.86 -27.43 -5.81
N LEU A 603 -3.18 -27.30 -5.73
CA LEU A 603 -3.87 -26.71 -4.58
C LEU A 603 -3.62 -27.55 -3.30
N ALA A 604 -3.75 -28.89 -3.42
CA ALA A 604 -3.44 -29.81 -2.32
C ALA A 604 -1.96 -29.73 -1.90
N PHE A 605 -1.04 -29.53 -2.84
CA PHE A 605 0.37 -29.32 -2.54
C PHE A 605 0.60 -28.00 -1.77
N MET A 606 -0.04 -26.91 -2.20
CA MET A 606 0.06 -25.62 -1.48
C MET A 606 -0.45 -25.76 -0.04
N GLN A 607 -1.59 -26.41 0.15
CA GLN A 607 -2.14 -26.69 1.50
C GLN A 607 -1.17 -27.50 2.37
N ALA A 608 -0.59 -28.56 1.79
CA ALA A 608 0.34 -29.43 2.48
C ALA A 608 1.62 -28.70 2.92
N VAL A 609 2.24 -27.94 2.01
CA VAL A 609 3.48 -27.23 2.35
C VAL A 609 3.22 -26.03 3.26
N GLY A 610 2.07 -25.36 3.14
CA GLY A 610 1.64 -24.30 4.07
C GLY A 610 1.38 -24.82 5.49
N ALA A 611 0.73 -25.98 5.64
CA ALA A 611 0.55 -26.65 6.91
C ALA A 611 1.90 -27.05 7.54
N LEU A 612 2.78 -27.68 6.75
CA LEU A 612 4.14 -28.04 7.18
C LEU A 612 4.92 -26.82 7.68
N TYR A 613 4.91 -25.73 6.94
CA TYR A 613 5.58 -24.48 7.32
C TYR A 613 5.08 -23.97 8.67
N ARG A 614 3.77 -23.90 8.88
CA ARG A 614 3.17 -23.38 10.13
C ARG A 614 3.48 -24.25 11.35
N GLN A 615 3.50 -25.56 11.18
CA GLN A 615 3.66 -26.52 12.28
C GLN A 615 5.10 -26.63 12.76
N HIS A 616 6.11 -26.38 11.90
CA HIS A 616 7.51 -26.61 12.22
C HIS A 616 8.31 -25.33 12.29
N SER A 617 8.66 -24.91 13.50
CA SER A 617 9.41 -23.69 13.80
C SER A 617 10.79 -23.62 13.12
N CYS A 618 11.38 -24.74 12.74
CA CYS A 618 12.65 -24.75 12.00
C CYS A 618 12.57 -24.05 10.63
N PHE A 619 11.36 -23.84 10.07
CA PHE A 619 11.20 -23.14 8.80
C PHE A 619 11.04 -21.61 8.93
N TRP A 620 10.78 -21.06 10.15
CA TRP A 620 10.47 -19.65 10.29
C TRP A 620 11.10 -18.94 11.50
N ARG A 621 11.41 -19.66 12.62
CA ARG A 621 11.86 -18.98 13.84
C ARG A 621 13.23 -18.35 13.72
N ARG A 622 14.11 -18.92 12.86
CA ARG A 622 15.48 -18.45 12.61
C ARG A 622 15.73 -18.08 11.15
N ASP A 623 14.73 -17.58 10.46
CA ASP A 623 14.83 -17.18 9.05
C ASP A 623 15.94 -16.18 8.80
N HIS A 624 16.15 -15.27 9.74
CA HIS A 624 17.10 -14.17 9.62
C HIS A 624 18.40 -14.38 10.41
N GLU A 625 18.65 -15.62 10.83
CA GLU A 625 19.85 -16.01 11.56
C GLU A 625 20.63 -17.09 10.79
N PRO A 626 21.96 -16.95 10.61
CA PRO A 626 22.77 -17.99 9.97
C PRO A 626 22.66 -19.38 10.61
N SER A 627 22.31 -19.43 11.90
CA SER A 627 22.10 -20.67 12.64
C SER A 627 20.85 -21.45 12.21
N GLY A 628 19.92 -20.82 11.47
CA GLY A 628 18.69 -21.43 10.97
C GLY A 628 18.84 -22.20 9.65
N PHE A 629 20.03 -22.19 9.03
CA PHE A 629 20.25 -22.81 7.72
C PHE A 629 21.64 -23.44 7.61
N GLY A 630 21.75 -24.52 6.86
CA GLY A 630 23.02 -25.13 6.49
C GLY A 630 22.91 -25.94 5.20
N TRP A 631 23.88 -25.78 4.31
CA TRP A 631 23.97 -26.64 3.14
C TRP A 631 24.30 -28.08 3.54
N ILE A 632 23.60 -29.04 2.94
CA ILE A 632 23.95 -30.46 2.98
C ILE A 632 24.72 -30.79 1.70
N ASP A 633 24.14 -30.53 0.54
CA ASP A 633 24.84 -30.60 -0.75
C ASP A 633 24.43 -29.44 -1.63
N VAL A 634 25.42 -28.60 -1.96
CA VAL A 634 25.27 -27.43 -2.81
C VAL A 634 26.02 -27.61 -4.14
N SER A 635 26.74 -28.69 -4.29
CA SER A 635 27.76 -28.85 -5.34
C SER A 635 27.33 -29.73 -6.51
N ASP A 636 26.26 -30.52 -6.38
CA ASP A 636 25.87 -31.49 -7.41
C ASP A 636 25.09 -30.84 -8.57
N LYS A 637 25.81 -29.94 -9.26
CA LYS A 637 25.29 -29.28 -10.47
C LYS A 637 25.10 -30.24 -11.65
N GLU A 638 25.87 -31.33 -11.73
CA GLU A 638 25.76 -32.28 -12.82
C GLU A 638 24.42 -33.04 -12.81
N GLN A 639 23.91 -33.32 -11.64
CA GLN A 639 22.61 -33.92 -11.47
C GLN A 639 21.50 -32.91 -11.17
N SER A 640 21.85 -31.63 -11.00
CA SER A 640 20.94 -30.53 -10.57
C SER A 640 20.18 -30.89 -9.29
N VAL A 641 20.90 -31.46 -8.32
CA VAL A 641 20.39 -31.74 -6.98
C VAL A 641 20.86 -30.67 -6.03
N LEU A 642 20.00 -30.28 -5.10
CA LEU A 642 20.29 -29.29 -4.06
C LEU A 642 19.73 -29.82 -2.75
N ALA A 643 20.52 -29.81 -1.68
CA ALA A 643 20.08 -30.26 -0.36
C ALA A 643 20.54 -29.32 0.74
N TYR A 644 19.65 -29.02 1.70
CA TYR A 644 19.93 -28.13 2.84
C TYR A 644 19.16 -28.57 4.10
N GLY A 645 19.67 -28.14 5.23
CA GLY A 645 19.03 -28.26 6.53
C GLY A 645 18.42 -26.94 6.98
N ARG A 646 17.25 -27.02 7.62
CA ARG A 646 16.62 -25.92 8.38
C ARG A 646 16.63 -26.29 9.86
N TYR A 647 16.96 -25.31 10.71
CA TYR A 647 17.24 -25.57 12.13
C TYR A 647 16.53 -24.59 13.06
N ASP A 648 16.05 -25.14 14.21
CA ASP A 648 15.56 -24.33 15.33
C ASP A 648 16.07 -24.98 16.65
N GLY A 649 17.34 -24.73 16.99
CA GLY A 649 17.95 -25.33 18.15
C GLY A 649 18.07 -26.84 18.03
N SER A 650 17.21 -27.59 18.74
CA SER A 650 17.19 -29.06 18.74
C SER A 650 16.37 -29.66 17.60
N THR A 651 15.48 -28.87 16.96
CA THR A 651 14.66 -29.38 15.87
C THR A 651 15.31 -29.04 14.53
N HIS A 652 15.12 -29.91 13.53
CA HIS A 652 15.60 -29.65 12.18
C HIS A 652 14.77 -30.39 11.13
N ALA A 653 14.86 -29.87 9.88
CA ALA A 653 14.34 -30.54 8.69
C ALA A 653 15.46 -30.67 7.66
N MET A 654 15.46 -31.74 6.88
CA MET A 654 16.26 -31.91 5.68
C MET A 654 15.36 -31.67 4.47
N VAL A 655 15.82 -30.82 3.56
CA VAL A 655 15.13 -30.51 2.31
C VAL A 655 16.04 -30.91 1.15
N VAL A 656 15.52 -31.67 0.18
CA VAL A 656 16.26 -32.04 -1.02
C VAL A 656 15.42 -31.84 -2.27
N LEU A 657 16.02 -31.23 -3.30
CA LEU A 657 15.42 -31.00 -4.60
C LEU A 657 16.16 -31.80 -5.68
N ASN A 658 15.41 -32.53 -6.49
CA ASN A 658 15.88 -33.04 -7.77
C ASN A 658 15.23 -32.22 -8.90
N LEU A 659 15.99 -31.37 -9.53
CA LEU A 659 15.48 -30.41 -10.51
C LEU A 659 15.60 -30.89 -11.97
N THR A 660 15.70 -32.24 -12.14
CA THR A 660 15.74 -32.89 -13.48
C THR A 660 14.62 -33.92 -13.60
N PRO A 661 14.19 -34.26 -14.84
CA PRO A 661 13.16 -35.30 -15.06
C PRO A 661 13.72 -36.73 -14.87
N VAL A 662 14.96 -36.87 -14.39
CA VAL A 662 15.61 -38.17 -14.18
C VAL A 662 15.53 -38.51 -12.68
N PRO A 663 14.83 -39.58 -12.27
CA PRO A 663 14.82 -40.01 -10.89
C PRO A 663 16.21 -40.48 -10.44
N ARG A 664 16.53 -40.33 -9.15
CA ARG A 664 17.81 -40.75 -8.57
C ARG A 664 17.53 -41.85 -7.53
N ALA A 665 17.74 -43.04 -7.90
CA ALA A 665 17.63 -44.16 -6.95
C ALA A 665 18.81 -44.16 -6.00
N ALA A 666 18.55 -44.45 -4.70
CA ALA A 666 19.57 -44.58 -3.66
C ALA A 666 20.57 -43.41 -3.57
N TYR A 667 20.07 -42.15 -3.61
CA TYR A 667 20.90 -40.95 -3.44
C TYR A 667 21.30 -40.77 -1.99
N ARG A 668 22.61 -40.69 -1.73
CA ARG A 668 23.15 -40.56 -0.38
C ARG A 668 23.30 -39.08 0.02
N LEU A 669 22.80 -38.72 1.19
CA LEU A 669 22.88 -37.38 1.79
C LEU A 669 23.48 -37.44 3.19
N GLY A 670 24.35 -36.50 3.55
CA GLY A 670 24.73 -36.31 4.95
C GLY A 670 23.50 -35.95 5.79
N ALA A 671 23.45 -36.52 7.02
CA ALA A 671 22.32 -36.28 7.92
C ALA A 671 22.76 -35.54 9.18
N PRO A 672 22.02 -34.56 9.70
CA PRO A 672 22.36 -33.82 10.91
C PRO A 672 22.38 -34.67 12.17
N SER A 673 21.53 -35.68 12.29
CA SER A 673 21.46 -36.60 13.44
C SER A 673 21.40 -38.06 13.01
N MET A 674 21.69 -38.97 13.94
CA MET A 674 21.35 -40.39 13.83
C MET A 674 19.86 -40.59 14.03
N GLY A 675 19.33 -41.75 13.61
CA GLY A 675 17.95 -42.21 13.82
C GLY A 675 17.16 -42.23 12.50
N THR A 676 15.86 -42.42 12.64
CA THR A 676 14.91 -42.52 11.53
C THR A 676 14.50 -41.11 11.07
N TYR A 677 14.46 -40.91 9.76
CA TYR A 677 13.91 -39.73 9.12
C TYR A 677 12.63 -40.08 8.36
N HIS A 678 11.51 -39.45 8.70
CA HIS A 678 10.26 -39.60 7.96
C HIS A 678 10.21 -38.62 6.78
N VAL A 679 9.83 -39.09 5.60
CA VAL A 679 9.53 -38.23 4.41
C VAL A 679 8.14 -37.66 4.62
N VAL A 680 8.06 -36.44 5.15
CA VAL A 680 6.79 -35.76 5.48
C VAL A 680 6.18 -35.01 4.31
N LEU A 681 6.97 -34.67 3.29
CA LEU A 681 6.49 -34.05 2.04
C LEU A 681 7.22 -34.63 0.85
N ASN A 682 6.45 -35.08 -0.16
CA ASN A 682 6.95 -35.50 -1.45
C ASN A 682 6.10 -34.85 -2.55
N SER A 683 6.63 -33.83 -3.25
CA SER A 683 5.89 -33.08 -4.29
C SER A 683 5.54 -33.93 -5.52
N ASP A 684 6.14 -35.13 -5.69
CA ASP A 684 5.84 -36.07 -6.76
C ASP A 684 4.82 -37.14 -6.37
N ALA A 685 4.21 -37.05 -5.21
CA ALA A 685 3.10 -37.93 -4.82
C ALA A 685 1.91 -37.78 -5.78
N THR A 686 1.22 -38.86 -6.06
CA THR A 686 0.07 -38.89 -6.99
C THR A 686 -1.07 -37.97 -6.51
N THR A 687 -1.22 -37.75 -5.22
CA THR A 687 -2.18 -36.82 -4.60
C THR A 687 -1.96 -35.37 -5.03
N PHE A 688 -0.72 -35.01 -5.35
CA PHE A 688 -0.34 -33.70 -5.87
C PHE A 688 -0.25 -33.64 -7.40
N GLY A 689 -0.63 -34.70 -8.09
CA GLY A 689 -0.51 -34.83 -9.55
C GLY A 689 0.92 -35.16 -10.03
N GLY A 690 1.73 -35.71 -9.15
CA GLY A 690 3.06 -36.24 -9.45
C GLY A 690 3.05 -37.58 -10.17
N SER A 691 4.24 -38.13 -10.51
CA SER A 691 4.38 -39.41 -11.19
C SER A 691 4.11 -40.61 -10.28
N GLY A 692 4.19 -40.40 -8.94
CA GLY A 692 4.10 -41.46 -7.96
C GLY A 692 5.35 -42.36 -7.92
N PHE A 693 6.53 -41.82 -8.27
CA PHE A 693 7.79 -42.53 -8.14
C PHE A 693 7.98 -42.99 -6.68
N ALA A 694 8.35 -44.26 -6.52
CA ALA A 694 8.43 -44.88 -5.20
C ALA A 694 9.52 -44.22 -4.33
N VAL A 695 9.11 -43.67 -3.19
CA VAL A 695 9.96 -43.13 -2.14
C VAL A 695 9.58 -43.84 -0.86
N ALA A 696 10.58 -44.24 -0.07
CA ALA A 696 10.34 -44.85 1.25
C ALA A 696 9.74 -43.78 2.19
N GLU A 697 8.74 -44.15 2.97
CA GLU A 697 8.09 -43.25 3.94
C GLU A 697 9.05 -42.86 5.08
N ALA A 698 10.04 -43.71 5.37
CA ALA A 698 11.08 -43.46 6.33
C ALA A 698 12.42 -44.06 5.88
N VAL A 699 13.51 -43.40 6.27
CA VAL A 699 14.88 -43.82 5.99
C VAL A 699 15.71 -43.77 7.30
N GLU A 700 16.59 -44.74 7.48
CA GLU A 700 17.49 -44.82 8.64
C GLU A 700 18.81 -44.12 8.35
N ALA A 701 19.31 -43.32 9.30
CA ALA A 701 20.65 -42.73 9.22
C ALA A 701 21.70 -43.81 9.57
N GLU A 702 22.65 -44.03 8.68
CA GLU A 702 23.77 -44.96 8.81
C GLU A 702 25.02 -44.21 9.34
N PRO A 703 25.86 -44.81 10.18
CA PRO A 703 27.11 -44.19 10.64
C PRO A 703 28.18 -44.20 9.53
N VAL A 704 27.80 -43.66 8.37
CA VAL A 704 28.66 -43.52 7.19
C VAL A 704 28.86 -42.03 6.95
N PRO A 705 30.06 -41.49 7.13
CA PRO A 705 30.33 -40.05 6.91
C PRO A 705 30.08 -39.64 5.47
N TYR A 706 29.30 -38.55 5.29
CA TYR A 706 29.03 -38.00 3.97
C TYR A 706 28.69 -36.50 4.06
N HIS A 707 29.04 -35.70 3.05
CA HIS A 707 28.78 -34.27 2.96
C HIS A 707 29.17 -33.47 4.23
N GLY A 708 30.26 -33.89 4.92
CA GLY A 708 30.73 -33.24 6.14
C GLY A 708 30.02 -33.64 7.44
N PHE A 709 29.04 -34.54 7.37
CA PHE A 709 28.36 -35.11 8.54
C PHE A 709 28.96 -36.49 8.90
N SER A 710 28.86 -36.90 10.16
CA SER A 710 29.35 -38.21 10.64
C SER A 710 28.46 -39.38 10.21
N GLN A 711 27.24 -39.09 9.77
CA GLN A 711 26.23 -40.06 9.38
C GLN A 711 25.54 -39.58 8.08
N SER A 712 24.81 -40.47 7.42
CA SER A 712 24.12 -40.22 6.18
C SER A 712 22.86 -41.06 6.02
N VAL A 713 21.91 -40.59 5.23
CA VAL A 713 20.74 -41.34 4.78
C VAL A 713 20.83 -41.63 3.29
N THR A 714 20.21 -42.74 2.88
CA THR A 714 20.06 -43.07 1.46
C THR A 714 18.59 -43.02 1.08
N VAL A 715 18.23 -42.13 0.18
CA VAL A 715 16.83 -41.85 -0.23
C VAL A 715 16.70 -41.85 -1.75
N SER A 716 15.57 -42.32 -2.26
CA SER A 716 15.25 -42.19 -3.69
C SER A 716 14.62 -40.82 -3.99
N LEU A 717 15.17 -40.09 -4.94
CA LEU A 717 14.70 -38.76 -5.35
C LEU A 717 13.82 -38.88 -6.60
N PRO A 718 12.52 -38.53 -6.52
CA PRO A 718 11.63 -38.49 -7.69
C PRO A 718 12.07 -37.45 -8.72
N PRO A 719 11.55 -37.53 -9.95
CA PRO A 719 11.84 -36.55 -10.97
C PRO A 719 11.19 -35.19 -10.66
N MET A 720 11.90 -34.10 -10.91
CA MET A 720 11.41 -32.71 -10.77
C MET A 720 10.66 -32.45 -9.47
N SER A 721 11.28 -32.83 -8.35
CA SER A 721 10.64 -32.87 -7.04
C SER A 721 11.39 -32.17 -5.94
N ILE A 722 10.66 -31.87 -4.87
CA ILE A 722 11.17 -31.51 -3.56
C ILE A 722 10.66 -32.54 -2.54
N LEU A 723 11.59 -33.01 -1.70
CA LEU A 723 11.28 -33.83 -0.52
C LEU A 723 11.65 -33.07 0.74
N VAL A 724 10.84 -33.22 1.79
CA VAL A 724 11.14 -32.76 3.15
C VAL A 724 11.14 -33.96 4.09
N MET A 725 12.20 -34.08 4.89
CA MET A 725 12.38 -35.14 5.85
C MET A 725 12.56 -34.57 7.26
N LEU A 726 11.88 -35.15 8.24
CA LEU A 726 11.97 -34.79 9.65
C LEU A 726 12.46 -35.99 10.47
N PRO A 727 13.30 -35.77 11.51
CA PRO A 727 13.68 -36.85 12.44
C PRO A 727 12.46 -37.39 13.20
N ALA A 728 12.37 -38.69 13.39
CA ALA A 728 11.25 -39.36 14.07
C ALA A 728 11.07 -38.95 15.54
N GLU A 729 12.15 -38.49 16.18
CA GLU A 729 12.15 -38.06 17.58
C GLU A 729 11.48 -36.69 17.79
N GLN A 730 11.13 -35.97 16.71
CA GLN A 730 10.39 -34.72 16.82
C GLN A 730 8.92 -35.01 17.13
N PRO A 731 8.32 -34.35 18.15
CA PRO A 731 7.01 -34.71 18.69
C PRO A 731 5.88 -34.74 17.66
N ASP A 732 6.03 -33.96 16.56
CA ASP A 732 4.97 -33.70 15.58
C ASP A 732 5.23 -34.35 14.19
N ALA A 733 6.35 -35.06 14.01
CA ALA A 733 6.70 -35.68 12.72
C ALA A 733 5.62 -36.64 12.20
N ARG A 734 4.93 -37.34 13.10
CA ARG A 734 3.85 -38.29 12.80
C ARG A 734 2.51 -37.56 12.55
N ALA A 735 2.24 -36.53 13.36
CA ALA A 735 1.01 -35.73 13.24
C ALA A 735 0.92 -34.99 11.89
N VAL A 736 2.05 -34.59 11.29
CA VAL A 736 2.08 -33.97 9.95
C VAL A 736 1.65 -34.98 8.88
N VAL A 737 2.10 -36.21 8.94
CA VAL A 737 1.69 -37.28 8.01
C VAL A 737 0.19 -37.51 8.14
N ASP A 738 -0.35 -37.52 9.35
CA ASP A 738 -1.75 -37.76 9.64
C ASP A 738 -2.62 -36.57 9.17
N VAL A 739 -2.21 -35.30 9.45
CA VAL A 739 -2.90 -34.09 8.97
C VAL A 739 -2.85 -33.97 7.44
N LEU A 740 -1.73 -34.31 6.82
CA LEU A 740 -1.63 -34.32 5.35
C LEU A 740 -2.50 -35.43 4.75
N ALA A 741 -2.62 -36.58 5.42
CA ALA A 741 -3.51 -37.67 5.02
C ALA A 741 -4.99 -37.28 5.18
N GLU A 742 -5.37 -36.58 6.24
CA GLU A 742 -6.72 -36.05 6.46
C GLU A 742 -7.07 -34.98 5.42
N LEU A 743 -6.19 -34.00 5.15
CA LEU A 743 -6.38 -32.99 4.12
C LEU A 743 -6.57 -33.61 2.73
N VAL A 744 -5.86 -34.68 2.43
CA VAL A 744 -6.00 -35.45 1.18
C VAL A 744 -7.36 -36.15 1.12
N VAL A 745 -7.82 -36.73 2.24
CA VAL A 745 -9.11 -37.41 2.36
C VAL A 745 -10.25 -36.39 2.24
N GLU A 746 -10.17 -35.25 2.92
CA GLU A 746 -11.18 -34.20 2.85
C GLU A 746 -11.31 -33.59 1.45
N ASN A 747 -10.18 -33.32 0.78
CA ASN A 747 -10.18 -32.86 -0.60
C ASN A 747 -10.78 -33.90 -1.56
N ALA A 748 -10.46 -35.18 -1.38
CA ALA A 748 -11.06 -36.26 -2.17
C ALA A 748 -12.56 -36.43 -1.89
N ALA A 749 -13.01 -36.17 -0.67
CA ALA A 749 -14.44 -36.20 -0.29
C ALA A 749 -15.22 -35.01 -0.83
N ALA A 750 -14.63 -33.81 -0.77
CA ALA A 750 -15.19 -32.60 -1.36
C ALA A 750 -15.37 -32.71 -2.88
N LEU A 751 -14.41 -33.36 -3.53
CA LEU A 751 -14.47 -33.67 -4.97
C LEU A 751 -15.60 -34.64 -5.33
N ARG A 752 -15.82 -35.68 -4.49
CA ARG A 752 -16.90 -36.63 -4.67
C ARG A 752 -18.27 -36.02 -4.43
N SER A 753 -18.40 -35.10 -3.47
CA SER A 753 -19.64 -34.41 -3.15
C SER A 753 -20.01 -33.36 -4.21
N GLY A 754 -19.04 -32.69 -4.79
CA GLY A 754 -19.23 -31.74 -5.92
C GLY A 754 -19.64 -32.45 -7.21
N ALA A 755 -19.07 -33.61 -7.50
CA ALA A 755 -19.45 -34.44 -8.65
C ALA A 755 -20.82 -35.12 -8.49
N GLY A 756 -21.28 -35.36 -7.26
CA GLY A 756 -22.56 -35.99 -6.95
C GLY A 756 -23.78 -35.09 -7.13
N LYS A 757 -23.64 -33.78 -7.08
CA LYS A 757 -24.75 -32.82 -7.26
C LYS A 757 -25.12 -32.50 -8.70
N SER A 758 -24.32 -32.92 -9.69
CA SER A 758 -24.65 -32.74 -11.12
C SER A 758 -25.24 -33.97 -11.80
N ARG A 759 -25.48 -35.10 -11.08
CA ARG A 759 -25.99 -36.34 -11.65
C ARG A 759 -27.11 -37.00 -10.82
N SER A 760 -28.20 -36.30 -10.59
CA SER A 760 -29.47 -36.94 -10.22
C SER A 760 -30.66 -36.02 -10.47
N LYS A 761 -31.01 -35.88 -11.70
CA LYS A 761 -32.36 -35.78 -12.24
C LYS A 761 -32.30 -36.10 -13.75
N LYS A 762 -32.45 -37.36 -14.06
CA LYS A 762 -32.96 -37.78 -15.35
C LYS A 762 -34.45 -37.35 -15.35
N ASP A 763 -34.68 -36.11 -15.60
CA ASP A 763 -35.98 -35.68 -16.15
C ASP A 763 -35.90 -35.96 -17.65
N LYS A 764 -36.71 -36.92 -18.13
CA LYS A 764 -36.99 -37.11 -19.53
C LYS A 764 -37.32 -35.75 -20.10
N PRO A 765 -36.81 -35.39 -21.28
CA PRO A 765 -37.17 -34.13 -21.90
C PRO A 765 -38.69 -34.18 -22.16
N ALA A 766 -39.43 -33.33 -21.44
CA ALA A 766 -40.81 -33.03 -21.78
C ALA A 766 -40.78 -32.48 -23.22
N LYS A 767 -41.62 -33.11 -24.08
CA LYS A 767 -41.80 -32.63 -25.46
C LYS A 767 -42.12 -31.15 -25.39
N ALA A 768 -41.27 -30.34 -26.05
CA ALA A 768 -41.52 -28.94 -26.22
C ALA A 768 -42.91 -28.70 -26.76
N PRO A 769 -43.71 -27.79 -26.17
CA PRO A 769 -45.00 -27.39 -26.74
C PRO A 769 -44.74 -26.79 -28.11
N LYS A 770 -45.52 -27.25 -29.12
CA LYS A 770 -45.48 -26.67 -30.46
C LYS A 770 -45.74 -25.18 -30.37
N PRO A 771 -45.00 -24.33 -31.06
CA PRO A 771 -45.28 -22.88 -31.05
C PRO A 771 -46.70 -22.67 -31.60
N PRO A 772 -47.45 -21.72 -31.02
CA PRO A 772 -48.76 -21.33 -31.53
C PRO A 772 -48.59 -20.82 -32.96
N LYS A 773 -49.51 -21.23 -33.84
CA LYS A 773 -49.59 -20.77 -35.23
C LYS A 773 -49.69 -19.25 -35.19
N ALA A 774 -48.75 -18.56 -35.83
CA ALA A 774 -48.84 -17.15 -36.04
C ALA A 774 -50.13 -16.79 -36.78
N GLU A 775 -51.02 -16.04 -36.17
CA GLU A 775 -52.13 -15.36 -36.81
C GLU A 775 -51.54 -14.38 -37.84
N LYS A 776 -52.10 -14.43 -39.02
CA LYS A 776 -51.73 -13.57 -40.17
C LYS A 776 -52.09 -12.14 -39.79
N ALA A 777 -51.10 -11.26 -39.73
CA ALA A 777 -51.30 -9.82 -39.64
C ALA A 777 -52.20 -9.33 -40.79
N PRO A 778 -53.15 -8.42 -40.52
CA PRO A 778 -53.98 -7.84 -41.54
C PRO A 778 -53.15 -6.96 -42.49
N LYS A 779 -53.44 -7.06 -43.79
CA LYS A 779 -52.84 -6.24 -44.85
C LYS A 779 -53.15 -4.76 -44.61
N PRO A 780 -52.22 -3.86 -44.82
CA PRO A 780 -52.50 -2.40 -44.78
C PRO A 780 -53.42 -1.99 -45.90
N PRO A 781 -54.34 -1.03 -45.63
CA PRO A 781 -55.21 -0.48 -46.67
C PRO A 781 -54.44 0.34 -47.71
N LYS A 782 -54.91 0.30 -48.96
CA LYS A 782 -54.36 1.08 -50.09
C LYS A 782 -54.51 2.55 -49.84
N ALA A 783 -53.40 3.29 -50.02
CA ALA A 783 -53.34 4.73 -49.97
C ALA A 783 -54.12 5.32 -51.18
N GLU A 784 -55.12 6.13 -50.95
CA GLU A 784 -55.70 7.09 -51.84
C GLU A 784 -54.80 8.35 -51.91
N LYS A 785 -54.74 8.89 -53.13
CA LYS A 785 -53.96 10.07 -53.48
C LYS A 785 -54.69 11.32 -52.97
N ALA A 786 -53.97 12.14 -52.18
CA ALA A 786 -54.32 13.56 -52.04
C ALA A 786 -53.03 14.41 -51.93
N ASP A 787 -53.02 15.30 -52.83
CA ASP A 787 -52.41 16.61 -53.05
C ASP A 787 -51.31 17.21 -52.20
N LYS A 788 -50.51 17.92 -52.98
CA LYS A 788 -49.38 18.82 -52.67
C LYS A 788 -49.61 19.73 -51.49
N ALA A 789 -48.64 19.77 -50.54
CA ALA A 789 -48.35 20.96 -49.73
C ALA A 789 -46.88 21.00 -49.40
N GLU A 790 -46.27 22.08 -49.68
CA GLU A 790 -45.09 22.84 -49.31
C GLU A 790 -43.93 22.15 -48.60
N LYS A 791 -42.74 22.29 -49.23
CA LYS A 791 -41.43 21.99 -48.72
C LYS A 791 -41.05 22.92 -47.56
N ALA A 792 -40.75 22.39 -46.38
CA ALA A 792 -40.03 23.08 -45.32
C ALA A 792 -38.54 23.26 -45.72
N PRO A 793 -37.90 24.38 -45.33
CA PRO A 793 -36.53 24.70 -45.70
C PRO A 793 -35.51 23.82 -44.95
N LYS A 794 -34.48 23.44 -45.66
CA LYS A 794 -33.32 22.69 -45.14
C LYS A 794 -32.51 23.60 -44.17
N PRO A 795 -31.94 23.05 -43.07
CA PRO A 795 -31.03 23.81 -42.23
C PRO A 795 -29.73 24.17 -42.99
N PRO A 796 -29.08 25.30 -42.66
CA PRO A 796 -27.89 25.76 -43.32
C PRO A 796 -26.69 24.83 -43.08
N LYS A 797 -25.89 24.62 -44.14
CA LYS A 797 -24.62 23.89 -44.10
C LYS A 797 -23.61 24.68 -43.25
N ALA A 798 -22.95 24.01 -42.29
CA ALA A 798 -21.81 24.53 -41.56
C ALA A 798 -20.66 24.93 -42.54
N PRO A 799 -19.90 26.00 -42.25
CA PRO A 799 -18.79 26.45 -43.10
C PRO A 799 -17.65 25.40 -43.07
N LYS A 800 -17.05 25.17 -44.24
CA LYS A 800 -15.88 24.32 -44.41
C LYS A 800 -14.71 24.95 -43.67
N ALA A 801 -14.12 24.20 -42.72
CA ALA A 801 -12.83 24.52 -42.11
C ALA A 801 -11.74 24.58 -43.20
N GLU A 802 -10.97 25.70 -43.21
CA GLU A 802 -9.76 25.89 -44.01
C GLU A 802 -8.71 24.82 -43.65
N LYS A 803 -8.10 24.27 -44.70
CA LYS A 803 -7.01 23.28 -44.56
C LYS A 803 -5.76 23.99 -43.98
N ALA A 804 -5.31 23.49 -42.82
CA ALA A 804 -3.99 23.84 -42.31
C ALA A 804 -2.87 23.44 -43.29
N PRO A 805 -1.79 24.22 -43.40
CA PRO A 805 -0.68 23.93 -44.30
C PRO A 805 0.08 22.66 -43.86
N LYS A 806 0.49 21.85 -44.82
CA LYS A 806 1.28 20.65 -44.63
C LYS A 806 2.65 21.03 -44.04
N PRO A 807 3.17 20.26 -43.01
CA PRO A 807 4.54 20.48 -42.58
C PRO A 807 5.54 20.10 -43.68
N GLU A 808 6.57 20.91 -43.85
CA GLU A 808 7.73 20.68 -44.72
C GLU A 808 8.46 19.38 -44.34
N LYS A 809 8.84 18.62 -45.36
CA LYS A 809 9.58 17.36 -45.21
C LYS A 809 11.01 17.66 -44.76
N ALA A 810 11.38 17.07 -43.60
CA ALA A 810 12.76 17.02 -43.17
C ALA A 810 13.65 16.30 -44.21
N PRO A 811 14.92 16.71 -44.41
CA PRO A 811 15.82 16.12 -45.36
C PRO A 811 16.21 14.68 -44.98
N LYS A 812 16.26 13.79 -45.97
CA LYS A 812 16.64 12.39 -45.81
C LYS A 812 18.15 12.29 -45.49
N PRO A 813 18.56 11.38 -44.58
CA PRO A 813 19.96 11.08 -44.35
C PRO A 813 20.60 10.39 -45.60
N PRO A 814 21.93 10.55 -45.82
CA PRO A 814 22.62 10.00 -46.97
C PRO A 814 22.67 8.46 -46.94
N LYS A 815 22.52 7.86 -48.13
CA LYS A 815 22.54 6.41 -48.35
C LYS A 815 23.94 5.84 -48.09
N ALA A 816 24.02 4.80 -47.27
CA ALA A 816 25.19 3.95 -47.14
C ALA A 816 25.50 3.15 -48.45
N PRO A 817 26.76 2.82 -48.74
CA PRO A 817 27.16 2.13 -49.95
C PRO A 817 26.69 0.67 -49.95
N LYS A 818 26.29 0.15 -51.11
CA LYS A 818 25.86 -1.20 -51.33
C LYS A 818 27.05 -2.19 -51.20
N GLU A 819 26.92 -3.15 -50.30
CA GLU A 819 27.79 -4.35 -50.26
C GLU A 819 27.41 -5.32 -51.39
N ALA A 820 28.46 -5.90 -51.98
CA ALA A 820 28.37 -6.86 -53.08
C ALA A 820 28.05 -8.27 -52.57
N LYS A 821 27.36 -9.07 -53.39
CA LYS A 821 26.92 -10.44 -53.13
C LYS A 821 28.10 -11.39 -52.93
N ALA A 822 28.04 -12.19 -51.85
CA ALA A 822 28.93 -13.30 -51.55
C ALA A 822 28.60 -14.54 -52.41
N ALA A 823 29.63 -15.15 -52.96
CA ALA A 823 29.61 -16.47 -53.63
C ALA A 823 29.95 -17.59 -52.63
N LYS A 824 29.42 -18.79 -52.86
CA LYS A 824 29.55 -20.01 -52.02
C LYS A 824 30.95 -20.63 -52.04
N PRO A 825 31.28 -21.48 -51.02
CA PRO A 825 32.64 -21.90 -50.69
C PRO A 825 33.15 -23.13 -51.42
N ALA A 826 34.50 -23.21 -51.62
CA ALA A 826 35.24 -24.39 -51.93
C ALA A 826 36.17 -24.81 -50.79
N LYS A 827 36.39 -26.14 -50.64
CA LYS A 827 37.11 -26.84 -49.57
C LYS A 827 38.65 -26.85 -49.78
N PRO A 828 39.42 -27.35 -48.81
CA PRO A 828 40.67 -26.72 -48.36
C PRO A 828 41.97 -27.36 -48.89
N SER A 829 43.09 -26.67 -48.85
CA SER A 829 44.43 -27.26 -48.89
C SER A 829 45.37 -26.62 -47.84
N LYS A 830 46.20 -27.46 -47.29
CA LYS A 830 47.21 -27.30 -46.25
C LYS A 830 48.41 -26.44 -46.73
N SER A 831 48.96 -25.59 -45.89
CA SER A 831 50.35 -25.63 -45.37
C SER A 831 50.85 -24.28 -44.84
N ALA A 832 51.31 -24.32 -43.58
CA ALA A 832 52.51 -23.76 -42.97
C ALA A 832 52.93 -22.29 -43.22
N LYS A 833 53.00 -21.50 -42.20
CA LYS A 833 54.14 -20.97 -41.48
C LYS A 833 53.84 -19.63 -40.77
N ALA A 834 54.39 -19.56 -39.57
CA ALA A 834 54.33 -18.52 -38.59
C ALA A 834 54.76 -17.12 -39.04
N ALA A 835 54.12 -16.07 -38.52
CA ALA A 835 54.74 -14.80 -38.17
C ALA A 835 53.91 -14.01 -37.14
N LYS A 836 54.56 -13.51 -36.18
CA LYS A 836 54.36 -12.71 -34.98
C LYS A 836 53.16 -11.78 -34.87
N GLN A 837 52.53 -11.88 -33.70
CA GLN A 837 51.54 -10.92 -33.13
C GLN A 837 52.20 -9.58 -32.73
N PRO A 838 51.45 -8.47 -32.67
CA PRO A 838 51.66 -7.42 -31.69
C PRO A 838 50.62 -7.43 -30.60
N LYS A 839 51.07 -7.17 -29.39
CA LYS A 839 50.41 -7.21 -28.09
C LYS A 839 49.33 -6.12 -27.95
N VAL A 840 48.18 -6.47 -27.36
CA VAL A 840 47.19 -5.59 -26.74
C VAL A 840 47.49 -5.56 -25.25
N PRO A 841 47.44 -4.41 -24.55
CA PRO A 841 47.74 -4.35 -23.13
C PRO A 841 46.50 -4.67 -22.30
N THR A 842 46.59 -5.68 -21.49
CA THR A 842 45.72 -6.00 -20.37
C THR A 842 46.13 -5.16 -19.16
N ALA A 843 45.17 -4.46 -18.55
CA ALA A 843 45.31 -3.89 -17.23
C ALA A 843 44.09 -4.25 -16.36
N ALA A 844 44.24 -5.25 -15.55
CA ALA A 844 43.47 -5.44 -14.35
C ALA A 844 44.45 -5.86 -13.25
N LYS A 845 44.75 -4.93 -12.33
CA LYS A 845 45.46 -5.23 -11.09
C LYS A 845 44.43 -5.53 -10.01
N ALA A 846 44.48 -6.76 -9.51
CA ALA A 846 43.94 -7.17 -8.24
C ALA A 846 44.59 -6.38 -7.09
N VAL A 847 43.78 -5.93 -6.15
CA VAL A 847 44.23 -5.34 -4.89
C VAL A 847 44.17 -6.45 -3.84
N GLU A 848 45.38 -6.80 -3.32
CA GLU A 848 45.52 -7.68 -2.16
C GLU A 848 45.00 -7.02 -0.87
N PRO A 849 44.58 -7.81 0.15
CA PRO A 849 44.06 -7.27 1.41
C PRO A 849 45.23 -6.82 2.32
N MET A 850 45.14 -5.60 2.83
CA MET A 850 46.01 -5.04 3.85
C MET A 850 45.82 -5.79 5.19
N LYS A 851 46.96 -6.32 5.70
CA LYS A 851 47.10 -6.85 7.06
C LYS A 851 47.08 -5.72 8.10
N GLN A 852 46.39 -5.98 9.21
CA GLN A 852 46.42 -5.16 10.42
C GLN A 852 47.83 -5.17 11.06
N PRO A 853 48.31 -4.06 11.67
CA PRO A 853 49.52 -4.09 12.50
C PRO A 853 49.20 -4.38 13.97
N VAL A 854 49.95 -5.31 14.52
CA VAL A 854 50.05 -5.72 15.92
C VAL A 854 50.73 -4.63 16.74
N ALA A 855 50.24 -4.34 17.92
CA ALA A 855 50.79 -3.44 18.90
C ALA A 855 52.00 -4.06 19.65
N THR A 856 53.08 -3.33 19.88
CA THR A 856 53.99 -3.45 21.04
C THR A 856 54.88 -2.19 21.19
N PRO A 857 55.59 -1.97 22.35
CA PRO A 857 55.28 -0.89 23.27
C PRO A 857 56.39 0.21 23.41
N ALA A 858 56.06 1.19 24.24
CA ALA A 858 56.77 2.38 24.62
C ALA A 858 58.30 2.39 24.72
N ARG A 859 58.94 3.51 24.32
CA ARG A 859 60.16 4.06 24.98
C ARG A 859 60.16 5.60 25.02
N LYS A 860 60.45 6.09 26.23
CA LYS A 860 60.59 7.50 26.62
C LYS A 860 61.81 8.20 25.96
N THR A 861 61.69 9.50 25.69
CA THR A 861 62.66 10.57 26.09
C THR A 861 62.24 11.93 25.56
N THR A 862 61.92 12.82 26.37
CA THR A 862 62.51 14.08 26.83
C THR A 862 62.68 15.26 25.86
N THR A 863 61.98 16.35 26.26
CA THR A 863 62.38 17.78 26.30
C THR A 863 62.61 18.60 25.04
N ARG A 864 61.87 19.69 24.82
CA ARG A 864 62.27 21.06 25.25
C ARG A 864 61.28 22.14 24.78
N ALA A 865 61.06 23.06 25.64
CA ALA A 865 60.22 24.22 25.71
C ALA A 865 60.44 25.36 24.68
N ARG A 866 59.41 26.20 24.47
CA ARG A 866 59.40 27.69 24.66
C ARG A 866 57.99 28.20 24.30
N LYS A 867 57.25 28.77 25.31
CA LYS A 867 57.02 30.19 25.67
C LYS A 867 56.51 31.04 24.49
N ALA A 868 55.41 31.76 24.60
CA ALA A 868 54.84 32.69 25.56
C ALA A 868 53.44 33.05 25.09
N ALA A 869 52.51 33.35 25.87
CA ALA A 869 52.07 34.34 26.87
C ALA A 869 50.68 34.77 26.46
N ALA A 870 49.66 34.54 27.31
CA ALA A 870 49.03 35.32 28.33
C ALA A 870 47.96 36.24 27.71
N LYS A 871 46.74 36.34 28.22
CA LYS A 871 46.21 36.71 29.53
C LYS A 871 44.69 36.41 29.63
N THR A 872 44.25 35.85 30.70
CA THR A 872 43.37 36.28 31.82
C THR A 872 41.90 36.46 31.42
N SER A 873 40.89 36.05 32.15
CA SER A 873 40.60 35.74 33.54
C SER A 873 39.13 35.21 33.55
N SER A 874 38.52 34.45 34.39
CA SER A 874 38.60 34.10 35.79
C SER A 874 37.44 33.12 36.07
N SER A 875 37.74 32.06 36.81
CA SER A 875 36.75 31.21 37.49
C SER A 875 36.28 31.86 38.78
N PRO A 876 35.21 31.32 39.45
CA PRO A 876 35.50 30.35 40.52
C PRO A 876 34.48 29.18 40.66
N ALA A 877 35.03 28.00 40.87
CA ALA A 877 35.05 27.17 42.09
C ALA A 877 33.72 26.46 42.49
N VAL A 878 33.64 25.19 42.22
CA VAL A 878 33.71 23.96 43.07
C VAL A 878 32.88 23.96 44.35
N ARG A 879 31.96 23.06 44.48
CA ARG A 879 31.76 22.16 45.63
C ARG A 879 31.23 20.78 45.28
N LYS A 880 32.05 19.77 45.58
CA LYS A 880 31.68 18.34 45.71
C LYS A 880 30.76 18.17 46.91
N ARG A 881 29.77 17.28 46.83
CA ARG A 881 29.32 16.44 47.96
C ARG A 881 28.98 15.04 47.51
N THR A 882 29.50 14.09 48.24
CA THR A 882 29.45 12.65 48.24
C THR A 882 28.08 12.08 48.69
N PRO A 883 27.85 10.74 48.54
CA PRO A 883 26.54 10.11 48.58
C PRO A 883 26.06 9.69 49.96
N VAL A 884 24.74 9.59 50.11
CA VAL A 884 24.11 8.98 51.33
C VAL A 884 23.20 7.86 50.89
N SER A 885 23.41 6.71 51.47
CA SER A 885 22.64 5.47 51.37
C SER A 885 21.35 5.43 52.21
N PRO A 886 20.53 4.40 52.18
CA PRO A 886 19.09 4.44 52.26
C PRO A 886 18.51 4.18 53.66
N VAL A 887 17.25 4.51 53.87
CA VAL A 887 16.48 4.11 55.09
C VAL A 887 15.03 3.71 54.64
N PRO A 888 14.38 2.78 55.38
CA PRO A 888 13.46 1.75 54.84
C PRO A 888 11.97 2.09 54.88
N GLY A 889 11.16 1.24 54.21
CA GLY A 889 9.73 1.38 54.07
C GLY A 889 8.90 1.10 55.32
N PRO A 890 7.58 1.31 55.21
CA PRO A 890 6.66 0.53 56.04
C PRO A 890 5.63 -0.27 55.28
N SER A 891 5.51 -1.45 55.73
CA SER A 891 4.48 -2.51 55.85
C SER A 891 3.08 -2.32 55.19
N ASN A 892 2.70 -3.39 54.48
CA ASN A 892 1.39 -4.01 54.29
C ASN A 892 0.16 -3.43 54.99
N LYS A 893 -0.86 -3.08 54.21
CA LYS A 893 -2.27 -3.34 54.56
C LYS A 893 -3.04 -3.86 53.34
N LYS A 894 -3.76 -4.96 53.56
CA LYS A 894 -4.67 -5.65 52.59
C LYS A 894 -5.84 -4.75 52.14
N PRO A 895 -6.36 -4.92 50.94
CA PRO A 895 -7.57 -4.22 50.51
C PRO A 895 -8.85 -4.89 51.04
N VAL A 896 -9.79 -4.06 51.46
CA VAL A 896 -11.15 -4.41 51.84
C VAL A 896 -12.03 -4.36 50.59
N THR A 897 -12.79 -5.44 50.35
CA THR A 897 -13.83 -5.56 49.30
C THR A 897 -15.06 -4.70 49.64
N PRO A 898 -15.67 -4.01 48.69
CA PRO A 898 -17.00 -3.42 48.87
C PRO A 898 -18.11 -4.42 48.46
N LYS A 899 -19.15 -4.43 49.26
CA LYS A 899 -20.37 -5.22 49.15
C LYS A 899 -21.28 -4.70 48.01
N SER A 900 -21.93 -5.62 47.33
CA SER A 900 -22.99 -5.43 46.37
C SER A 900 -24.25 -4.75 46.97
N PRO A 901 -24.99 -3.91 46.21
CA PRO A 901 -26.35 -3.49 46.59
C PRO A 901 -27.42 -4.47 46.14
N PRO A 902 -28.61 -4.44 46.80
CA PRO A 902 -29.70 -5.41 46.59
C PRO A 902 -30.56 -5.04 45.35
N PRO A 903 -31.39 -5.96 44.85
CA PRO A 903 -32.17 -5.77 43.62
C PRO A 903 -33.42 -4.90 43.85
N ALA A 904 -33.72 -4.07 42.80
CA ALA A 904 -34.95 -3.30 42.73
C ALA A 904 -36.08 -4.13 42.11
N THR A 905 -37.21 -4.07 42.75
CA THR A 905 -38.50 -4.66 42.37
C THR A 905 -39.15 -3.90 41.22
N GLU A 906 -39.87 -4.65 40.36
CA GLU A 906 -40.79 -4.23 39.33
C GLU A 906 -41.87 -3.25 39.81
N THR A 907 -42.15 -2.26 39.04
CA THR A 907 -43.51 -1.87 38.56
C THR A 907 -43.35 -1.06 37.27
#